data_36b348dfc590059f758d0787c9cfba7e
#
_entry.id   36b348dfc590059f758d0787c9cfba7e
#
_cell.length_a   1.000
_cell.length_b   1.000
_cell.length_c   1.000
_cell.angle_alpha   90.00
_cell.angle_beta   90.00
_cell.angle_gamma   90.00
#
_symmetry.space_group_name_H-M   'P 1'
#
loop_
_entity.id
_entity.type
_entity.pdbx_description
1 polymer ?
#
loop_
_entity_poly.entity_id
_entity_poly.type
_entity_poly.pdbx_seq_one_letter_code
_entity_poly.pdbx_strand_id
1 'polypeptide(L)'
;MTSSISAEQKSKIMQALLPIVGQDALIAQSDALTSYRYDATGQAGHPDLVVLPSSTSALRQVLKILESFSSLPIIVRGSGTNLCGGTVPKTGGVVIALTRLQSWLYHDLRNRYIVVESGLLTASVNHRLNPLGYHYGPDPGSYHISTIGGNVAENAGGIHGVSYGVTTQHVLQMHIYIGNKGLLTPTIHDFRTTLDITGLLVGSEGTLAIVDTVILNILPQWPHIATMLIIFSTLPEAVDTALGVLAAAVSVSALELMDEASLKVIQPLMKDMDFGKAQAALLIDIHSSPARLFQESMYLKEITKKYGALKVLLAETATESRSWWEGRRAQYGAAARLAPRLWVQDVAVPLSQLKSLFRRIEEIQSSYAMPIITVAHAGDGNLHPDIPYDPTSATEVSRAHAMVDAILQEAVALGGTISGEHGIGHDKLPYLGLMYGDEEQHVFAAIKQCFDPDWRLNPGIAVYRTALKDLQYPLISSPTSSISQKSSSLWQPGNLNELQEMIYTASRSHLTLTVQGAGHWQNILQCEDTRMIQPISLCAFSSIHELDPESLSITVGAGIPNAELTDFLASYHLQHALVSGHPQGTTGGLVSRNNRSWHHSYQFGWRDTLLAISVIDGQGRHLKFGSKAIKDVAGYDVKKLFIGSWGALGIITSLTFKLETIPKTLLWGTFRAKTLQQLLNIAIDLGSHAYRPEAIFIKRWSFTDPELVIRILGPHCPEMRRLAEQLALSYQADLTWQQSEFQDDLDIQRENNIRNAWQQHGYCYEGGVWPTDLLNLIPVIGDRLFTLFPVSGAYEIYGQLPFSRVLPGLHRVWHPNNHWSLTYPTWHPYVQGLKEIFDPKQIFAVPWTVSL
;
A
#
# COMPACT_ATOMS: atom_id res chain seq x y z
N MET A 1 -11.56 25.61 -27.85
CA MET A 1 -11.74 25.73 -26.37
C MET A 1 -10.97 26.95 -25.92
N THR A 2 -11.56 27.79 -25.11
CA THR A 2 -10.94 29.01 -24.59
C THR A 2 -9.86 28.64 -23.56
N SER A 3 -8.71 29.32 -23.62
CA SER A 3 -7.67 29.27 -22.59
C SER A 3 -8.27 29.45 -21.18
N SER A 4 -7.80 28.66 -20.19
CA SER A 4 -8.27 28.80 -18.80
C SER A 4 -7.78 30.07 -18.14
N ILE A 5 -6.71 30.67 -18.68
CA ILE A 5 -6.12 31.93 -18.19
C ILE A 5 -6.12 33.00 -19.26
N SER A 6 -6.36 34.25 -18.86
CA SER A 6 -6.29 35.39 -19.80
C SER A 6 -4.84 35.65 -20.25
N ALA A 7 -4.68 36.30 -21.42
CA ALA A 7 -3.36 36.68 -21.93
C ALA A 7 -2.59 37.56 -20.91
N GLU A 8 -3.29 38.44 -20.20
CA GLU A 8 -2.71 39.27 -19.14
C GLU A 8 -2.24 38.45 -17.95
N GLN A 9 -3.04 37.50 -17.48
CA GLN A 9 -2.65 36.56 -16.41
C GLN A 9 -1.44 35.73 -16.83
N LYS A 10 -1.44 35.16 -18.05
CA LYS A 10 -0.32 34.41 -18.59
C LYS A 10 0.96 35.25 -18.58
N SER A 11 0.90 36.51 -19.05
CA SER A 11 2.04 37.43 -19.05
C SER A 11 2.58 37.70 -17.64
N LYS A 12 1.70 37.95 -16.66
CA LYS A 12 2.07 38.17 -15.25
C LYS A 12 2.75 36.95 -14.64
N ILE A 13 2.21 35.77 -14.88
CA ILE A 13 2.78 34.50 -14.40
C ILE A 13 4.16 34.28 -15.01
N MET A 14 4.31 34.46 -16.31
CA MET A 14 5.58 34.29 -17.01
C MET A 14 6.64 35.27 -16.49
N GLN A 15 6.29 36.55 -16.32
CA GLN A 15 7.19 37.57 -15.78
C GLN A 15 7.68 37.24 -14.36
N ALA A 16 6.79 36.69 -13.51
CA ALA A 16 7.14 36.30 -12.15
C ALA A 16 7.99 35.02 -12.07
N LEU A 17 7.77 34.06 -12.97
CA LEU A 17 8.48 32.78 -12.97
C LEU A 17 9.84 32.83 -13.70
N LEU A 18 9.98 33.69 -14.69
CA LEU A 18 11.19 33.78 -15.51
C LEU A 18 12.50 33.92 -14.70
N PRO A 19 12.58 34.77 -13.67
CA PRO A 19 13.79 34.92 -12.86
C PRO A 19 14.16 33.64 -12.06
N ILE A 20 13.19 32.76 -11.82
CA ILE A 20 13.37 31.55 -11.00
C ILE A 20 13.82 30.38 -11.85
N VAL A 21 13.13 30.14 -12.98
CA VAL A 21 13.34 28.93 -13.77
C VAL A 21 14.14 29.18 -15.05
N GLY A 22 14.27 30.40 -15.50
CA GLY A 22 14.95 30.78 -16.74
C GLY A 22 14.08 30.54 -17.99
N GLN A 23 14.56 31.09 -19.15
CA GLN A 23 13.82 31.06 -20.41
C GLN A 23 13.56 29.64 -20.93
N ASP A 24 14.56 28.77 -20.83
CA ASP A 24 14.51 27.39 -21.37
C ASP A 24 13.61 26.44 -20.55
N ALA A 25 13.20 26.86 -19.37
CA ALA A 25 12.33 26.10 -18.47
C ALA A 25 10.90 26.64 -18.42
N LEU A 26 10.57 27.67 -19.21
CA LEU A 26 9.26 28.29 -19.27
C LEU A 26 8.70 28.22 -20.70
N ILE A 27 7.84 27.24 -20.96
CA ILE A 27 7.33 26.96 -22.30
C ILE A 27 5.94 27.57 -22.45
N ALA A 28 5.81 28.48 -23.42
CA ALA A 28 4.55 29.20 -23.71
C ALA A 28 4.17 29.19 -25.20
N GLN A 29 5.08 28.73 -26.08
CA GLN A 29 4.90 28.65 -27.52
C GLN A 29 4.04 27.46 -27.90
N SER A 30 3.07 27.66 -28.79
CA SER A 30 2.06 26.65 -29.17
C SER A 30 2.67 25.30 -29.58
N ASP A 31 3.71 25.34 -30.42
CA ASP A 31 4.33 24.12 -30.96
C ASP A 31 5.05 23.34 -29.86
N ALA A 32 5.75 24.00 -28.95
CA ALA A 32 6.45 23.38 -27.84
C ALA A 32 5.49 22.85 -26.75
N LEU A 33 4.31 23.45 -26.59
CA LEU A 33 3.26 22.95 -25.71
C LEU A 33 2.68 21.61 -26.16
N THR A 34 2.81 21.26 -27.45
CA THR A 34 2.23 20.02 -28.02
C THR A 34 2.70 18.78 -27.28
N SER A 35 3.97 18.69 -26.88
CA SER A 35 4.52 17.55 -26.12
C SER A 35 3.89 17.35 -24.73
N TYR A 36 3.22 18.35 -24.19
CA TYR A 36 2.60 18.30 -22.88
C TYR A 36 1.07 18.21 -22.91
N ARG A 37 0.49 18.10 -24.11
CA ARG A 37 -0.95 17.95 -24.32
C ARG A 37 -1.44 16.54 -24.07
N TYR A 38 -0.57 15.53 -24.19
CA TYR A 38 -0.89 14.13 -24.20
C TYR A 38 -0.16 13.39 -23.08
N ASP A 39 -0.73 12.30 -22.62
CA ASP A 39 -0.03 11.22 -21.94
C ASP A 39 -0.09 9.92 -22.74
N ALA A 40 0.17 8.76 -22.15
CA ALA A 40 0.18 7.50 -22.87
C ALA A 40 -1.22 7.02 -23.34
N THR A 41 -2.31 7.60 -22.85
CA THR A 41 -3.66 7.36 -23.37
C THR A 41 -3.85 7.96 -24.77
N GLY A 42 -3.00 8.94 -25.15
CA GLY A 42 -3.16 9.74 -26.36
C GLY A 42 -4.35 10.70 -26.35
N GLN A 43 -5.03 10.88 -25.22
CA GLN A 43 -6.03 11.93 -25.05
C GLN A 43 -5.37 13.31 -25.06
N ALA A 44 -6.04 14.29 -25.65
CA ALA A 44 -5.49 15.62 -25.78
C ALA A 44 -6.04 16.59 -24.71
N GLY A 45 -5.16 17.38 -24.14
CA GLY A 45 -5.46 18.56 -23.33
C GLY A 45 -4.94 19.85 -23.96
N HIS A 46 -5.03 20.96 -23.22
CA HIS A 46 -4.68 22.30 -23.69
C HIS A 46 -3.91 23.07 -22.62
N PRO A 47 -2.62 22.77 -22.37
CA PRO A 47 -1.85 23.53 -21.39
C PRO A 47 -1.69 24.97 -21.83
N ASP A 48 -1.84 25.93 -20.92
CA ASP A 48 -1.59 27.34 -21.18
C ASP A 48 -0.10 27.68 -21.05
N LEU A 49 0.60 26.99 -20.13
CA LEU A 49 2.00 27.21 -19.80
C LEU A 49 2.61 25.92 -19.27
N VAL A 50 3.88 25.66 -19.56
CA VAL A 50 4.64 24.57 -18.93
C VAL A 50 5.85 25.14 -18.21
N VAL A 51 6.10 24.66 -17.00
CA VAL A 51 7.22 25.05 -16.15
C VAL A 51 8.04 23.82 -15.78
N LEU A 52 9.36 23.88 -15.98
CA LEU A 52 10.30 22.79 -15.68
C LEU A 52 11.31 23.23 -14.61
N PRO A 53 10.95 23.20 -13.33
CA PRO A 53 11.88 23.54 -12.26
C PRO A 53 13.08 22.60 -12.26
N SER A 54 14.31 23.15 -12.10
CA SER A 54 15.56 22.39 -12.12
C SER A 54 16.07 21.99 -10.74
N SER A 55 15.38 22.39 -9.68
CA SER A 55 15.70 22.04 -8.29
C SER A 55 14.45 22.11 -7.42
N THR A 56 14.48 21.42 -6.30
CA THR A 56 13.40 21.48 -5.29
C THR A 56 13.20 22.91 -4.76
N SER A 57 14.28 23.70 -4.64
CA SER A 57 14.19 25.11 -4.27
C SER A 57 13.45 25.94 -5.32
N ALA A 58 13.73 25.73 -6.62
CA ALA A 58 13.04 26.41 -7.72
C ALA A 58 11.56 26.00 -7.76
N LEU A 59 11.26 24.70 -7.58
CA LEU A 59 9.88 24.21 -7.50
C LEU A 59 9.10 24.93 -6.40
N ARG A 60 9.66 25.02 -5.19
CA ARG A 60 9.00 25.70 -4.05
C ARG A 60 8.74 27.18 -4.32
N GLN A 61 9.67 27.88 -4.96
CA GLN A 61 9.48 29.27 -5.36
C GLN A 61 8.39 29.41 -6.44
N VAL A 62 8.37 28.51 -7.44
CA VAL A 62 7.30 28.44 -8.46
C VAL A 62 5.94 28.27 -7.79
N LEU A 63 5.81 27.29 -6.89
CA LEU A 63 4.54 27.03 -6.20
C LEU A 63 4.08 28.19 -5.36
N LYS A 64 5.00 28.85 -4.63
CA LYS A 64 4.70 30.04 -3.83
C LYS A 64 4.18 31.19 -4.68
N ILE A 65 4.72 31.38 -5.89
CA ILE A 65 4.20 32.40 -6.83
C ILE A 65 2.81 32.00 -7.33
N LEU A 66 2.63 30.73 -7.73
CA LEU A 66 1.34 30.27 -8.25
C LEU A 66 0.23 30.31 -7.20
N GLU A 67 0.53 30.33 -5.90
CA GLU A 67 -0.45 30.51 -4.81
C GLU A 67 -1.19 31.85 -4.91
N SER A 68 -0.54 32.89 -5.41
CA SER A 68 -1.19 34.19 -5.60
C SER A 68 -2.28 34.23 -6.69
N PHE A 69 -2.44 33.13 -7.43
CA PHE A 69 -3.43 32.94 -8.50
C PHE A 69 -4.45 31.86 -8.10
N SER A 70 -5.43 32.20 -7.26
CA SER A 70 -6.31 31.27 -6.54
C SER A 70 -7.15 30.31 -7.39
N SER A 71 -7.48 30.66 -8.63
CA SER A 71 -8.30 29.82 -9.52
C SER A 71 -7.49 29.11 -10.63
N LEU A 72 -6.18 29.18 -10.57
CA LEU A 72 -5.30 28.63 -11.60
C LEU A 72 -5.18 27.10 -11.49
N PRO A 73 -5.59 26.32 -12.51
CA PRO A 73 -5.34 24.89 -12.54
C PRO A 73 -3.84 24.58 -12.59
N ILE A 74 -3.40 23.63 -11.81
CA ILE A 74 -2.02 23.15 -11.75
C ILE A 74 -2.03 21.65 -12.04
N ILE A 75 -1.38 21.25 -13.13
CA ILE A 75 -1.24 19.87 -13.53
C ILE A 75 0.19 19.43 -13.24
N VAL A 76 0.36 18.46 -12.35
CA VAL A 76 1.68 17.90 -12.02
C VAL A 76 1.99 16.74 -12.96
N ARG A 77 3.20 16.72 -13.51
CA ARG A 77 3.59 15.74 -14.53
C ARG A 77 5.01 15.25 -14.32
N GLY A 78 5.19 13.92 -14.33
CA GLY A 78 6.47 13.26 -14.59
C GLY A 78 6.71 13.13 -16.10
N SER A 79 7.06 11.94 -16.56
CA SER A 79 7.28 11.69 -18.00
C SER A 79 6.00 11.56 -18.83
N GLY A 80 4.82 11.55 -18.21
CA GLY A 80 3.54 11.41 -18.91
C GLY A 80 3.24 10.00 -19.38
N THR A 81 3.67 9.01 -18.63
CA THR A 81 3.46 7.58 -18.90
C THR A 81 2.12 7.04 -18.36
N ASN A 82 1.31 7.90 -17.76
CA ASN A 82 -0.01 7.54 -17.24
C ASN A 82 -0.93 6.97 -18.32
N LEU A 83 -1.73 5.96 -17.97
CA LEU A 83 -2.61 5.20 -18.88
C LEU A 83 -4.10 5.44 -18.60
N CYS A 84 -4.45 6.44 -17.75
CA CYS A 84 -5.84 6.81 -17.45
C CYS A 84 -6.13 8.31 -17.60
N GLY A 85 -5.22 9.08 -18.21
CA GLY A 85 -5.42 10.51 -18.47
C GLY A 85 -5.09 11.41 -17.28
N GLY A 86 -4.37 10.90 -16.26
CA GLY A 86 -4.04 11.61 -15.02
C GLY A 86 -3.14 12.83 -15.19
N THR A 87 -2.42 12.96 -16.31
CA THR A 87 -1.54 14.10 -16.58
C THR A 87 -1.99 14.98 -17.76
N VAL A 88 -3.20 14.73 -18.28
CA VAL A 88 -3.75 15.47 -19.43
C VAL A 88 -4.41 16.77 -18.96
N PRO A 89 -3.94 17.95 -19.41
CA PRO A 89 -4.47 19.26 -18.98
C PRO A 89 -5.80 19.59 -19.68
N LYS A 90 -6.89 18.85 -19.37
CA LYS A 90 -8.21 19.06 -19.97
C LYS A 90 -8.82 20.40 -19.61
N THR A 91 -8.51 20.92 -18.42
CA THR A 91 -8.98 22.22 -17.93
C THR A 91 -8.09 23.41 -18.32
N GLY A 92 -6.99 23.16 -19.07
CA GLY A 92 -5.96 24.17 -19.28
C GLY A 92 -5.07 24.34 -18.05
N GLY A 93 -4.51 25.53 -17.84
CA GLY A 93 -3.70 25.91 -16.69
C GLY A 93 -2.20 25.68 -16.88
N VAL A 94 -1.47 25.61 -15.76
CA VAL A 94 -0.02 25.45 -15.73
C VAL A 94 0.36 23.99 -15.50
N VAL A 95 1.11 23.40 -16.44
CA VAL A 95 1.74 22.09 -16.26
C VAL A 95 3.09 22.29 -15.56
N ILE A 96 3.27 21.68 -14.41
CA ILE A 96 4.56 21.60 -13.71
C ILE A 96 5.19 20.25 -14.03
N ALA A 97 6.19 20.26 -14.92
CA ALA A 97 6.89 19.06 -15.32
C ALA A 97 8.13 18.85 -14.44
N LEU A 98 8.13 17.79 -13.63
CA LEU A 98 9.19 17.52 -12.65
C LEU A 98 10.39 16.76 -13.23
N THR A 99 10.43 16.53 -14.52
CA THR A 99 11.43 15.72 -15.23
C THR A 99 12.86 16.25 -15.15
N ARG A 100 13.08 17.49 -14.68
CA ARG A 100 14.42 18.04 -14.40
C ARG A 100 14.89 17.81 -12.96
N LEU A 101 14.02 17.33 -12.06
CA LEU A 101 14.36 16.98 -10.68
C LEU A 101 14.89 15.52 -10.65
N GLN A 102 16.14 15.30 -11.06
CA GLN A 102 16.70 13.97 -11.31
C GLN A 102 17.85 13.60 -10.38
N SER A 103 18.04 14.32 -9.29
CA SER A 103 19.17 14.10 -8.40
C SER A 103 19.00 12.85 -7.55
N TRP A 104 20.07 12.08 -7.48
CA TRP A 104 20.29 11.11 -6.42
C TRP A 104 20.96 11.85 -5.25
N LEU A 105 20.21 12.09 -4.18
CA LEU A 105 20.64 12.96 -3.09
C LEU A 105 21.49 12.22 -2.05
N TYR A 106 21.07 11.01 -1.67
CA TYR A 106 21.75 10.24 -0.63
C TYR A 106 21.41 8.74 -0.72
N HIS A 107 22.22 7.89 -0.11
CA HIS A 107 21.89 6.49 0.15
C HIS A 107 22.53 6.02 1.44
N ASP A 108 21.85 5.10 2.11
CA ASP A 108 22.32 4.39 3.27
C ASP A 108 22.01 2.90 3.10
N LEU A 109 23.01 2.14 2.70
CA LEU A 109 22.85 0.71 2.44
C LEU A 109 22.61 -0.10 3.72
N ARG A 110 23.14 0.36 4.85
CA ARG A 110 22.96 -0.31 6.14
C ARG A 110 21.55 -0.15 6.67
N ASN A 111 20.95 1.02 6.49
CA ASN A 111 19.56 1.30 6.79
C ASN A 111 18.62 0.98 5.62
N ARG A 112 19.16 0.55 4.47
CA ARG A 112 18.44 0.13 3.26
C ARG A 112 17.50 1.19 2.71
N TYR A 113 17.98 2.41 2.56
CA TYR A 113 17.20 3.46 1.91
C TYR A 113 18.04 4.34 0.99
N ILE A 114 17.34 4.98 0.08
CA ILE A 114 17.86 6.02 -0.80
C ILE A 114 16.98 7.26 -0.72
N VAL A 115 17.58 8.41 -0.99
CA VAL A 115 16.88 9.70 -1.09
C VAL A 115 17.05 10.24 -2.50
N VAL A 116 15.93 10.42 -3.20
CA VAL A 116 15.92 10.82 -4.61
C VAL A 116 14.91 11.91 -4.88
N GLU A 117 15.19 12.75 -5.87
CA GLU A 117 14.20 13.69 -6.39
C GLU A 117 13.13 12.97 -7.23
N SER A 118 11.93 13.51 -7.25
CA SER A 118 10.73 12.89 -7.83
C SER A 118 10.79 12.69 -9.35
N GLY A 119 11.60 13.45 -10.07
CA GLY A 119 11.78 13.32 -11.52
C GLY A 119 12.85 12.30 -11.93
N LEU A 120 13.54 11.64 -10.99
CA LEU A 120 14.50 10.60 -11.30
C LEU A 120 13.79 9.40 -11.94
N LEU A 121 14.36 8.86 -13.02
CA LEU A 121 13.77 7.71 -13.72
C LEU A 121 13.91 6.42 -12.90
N THR A 122 12.88 5.58 -12.92
CA THR A 122 12.84 4.30 -12.22
C THR A 122 14.01 3.39 -12.62
N ALA A 123 14.30 3.28 -13.91
CA ALA A 123 15.44 2.51 -14.41
C ALA A 123 16.79 3.05 -13.89
N SER A 124 16.94 4.37 -13.75
CA SER A 124 18.16 4.99 -13.25
C SER A 124 18.43 4.64 -11.79
N VAL A 125 17.36 4.43 -10.99
CA VAL A 125 17.49 3.97 -9.60
C VAL A 125 18.15 2.59 -9.56
N ASN A 126 17.61 1.61 -10.29
CA ASN A 126 18.14 0.25 -10.30
C ASN A 126 19.51 0.16 -11.00
N HIS A 127 19.77 0.99 -12.03
CA HIS A 127 21.08 1.05 -12.65
C HIS A 127 22.19 1.45 -11.65
N ARG A 128 21.88 2.33 -10.69
CA ARG A 128 22.81 2.73 -9.64
C ARG A 128 22.89 1.76 -8.46
N LEU A 129 21.76 1.09 -8.12
CA LEU A 129 21.70 0.15 -7.00
C LEU A 129 22.31 -1.22 -7.31
N ASN A 130 22.14 -1.72 -8.55
CA ASN A 130 22.58 -3.06 -8.95
C ASN A 130 24.08 -3.32 -8.67
N PRO A 131 25.02 -2.41 -8.98
CA PRO A 131 26.43 -2.62 -8.63
C PRO A 131 26.70 -2.64 -7.12
N LEU A 132 25.77 -2.14 -6.29
CA LEU A 132 25.84 -2.13 -4.84
C LEU A 132 25.20 -3.37 -4.20
N GLY A 133 24.65 -4.28 -5.00
CA GLY A 133 23.96 -5.48 -4.52
C GLY A 133 22.54 -5.24 -4.02
N TYR A 134 21.93 -4.13 -4.42
CA TYR A 134 20.55 -3.75 -4.03
C TYR A 134 19.70 -3.46 -5.26
N HIS A 135 18.38 -3.42 -5.06
CA HIS A 135 17.41 -2.98 -6.07
C HIS A 135 16.19 -2.29 -5.42
N TYR A 136 15.48 -1.51 -6.22
CA TYR A 136 14.15 -0.98 -5.93
C TYR A 136 13.12 -1.92 -6.56
N GLY A 137 12.16 -2.41 -5.76
CA GLY A 137 11.27 -3.50 -6.16
C GLY A 137 10.27 -3.19 -7.27
N PRO A 138 9.52 -2.07 -7.24
CA PRO A 138 8.53 -1.75 -8.26
C PRO A 138 9.16 -1.54 -9.64
N ASP A 139 8.62 -2.25 -10.65
CA ASP A 139 9.12 -2.21 -12.03
C ASP A 139 7.96 -2.13 -13.05
N PRO A 140 7.21 -1.02 -13.08
CA PRO A 140 6.08 -0.84 -13.97
C PRO A 140 6.47 -1.05 -15.45
N GLY A 141 5.49 -1.35 -16.31
CA GLY A 141 5.74 -1.51 -17.74
C GLY A 141 6.46 -0.32 -18.40
N SER A 142 6.26 0.87 -17.84
CA SER A 142 6.95 2.13 -18.21
C SER A 142 8.32 2.32 -17.55
N TYR A 143 8.88 1.33 -16.90
CA TYR A 143 10.10 1.34 -16.08
C TYR A 143 11.26 2.20 -16.63
N HIS A 144 11.51 2.14 -17.95
CA HIS A 144 12.61 2.89 -18.57
C HIS A 144 12.40 4.39 -18.62
N ILE A 145 11.16 4.85 -18.56
CA ILE A 145 10.78 6.26 -18.77
C ILE A 145 9.92 6.84 -17.65
N SER A 146 9.34 6.03 -16.78
CA SER A 146 8.58 6.51 -15.62
C SER A 146 9.50 7.18 -14.60
N THR A 147 8.95 8.16 -13.86
CA THR A 147 9.65 8.86 -12.79
C THR A 147 9.21 8.33 -11.43
N ILE A 148 10.07 8.43 -10.42
CA ILE A 148 9.73 8.03 -9.04
C ILE A 148 8.51 8.78 -8.51
N GLY A 149 8.40 10.09 -8.76
CA GLY A 149 7.21 10.86 -8.37
C GLY A 149 5.94 10.43 -9.09
N GLY A 150 6.04 9.97 -10.36
CA GLY A 150 4.93 9.35 -11.10
C GLY A 150 4.52 8.02 -10.47
N ASN A 151 5.49 7.17 -10.13
CA ASN A 151 5.22 5.90 -9.45
C ASN A 151 4.51 6.13 -8.10
N VAL A 152 4.92 7.15 -7.33
CA VAL A 152 4.26 7.53 -6.07
C VAL A 152 2.83 8.00 -6.33
N ALA A 153 2.62 8.86 -7.33
CA ALA A 153 1.30 9.42 -7.63
C ALA A 153 0.27 8.34 -8.02
N GLU A 154 0.71 7.31 -8.76
CA GLU A 154 -0.14 6.22 -9.25
C GLU A 154 -0.13 4.98 -8.34
N ASN A 155 0.73 4.93 -7.32
CA ASN A 155 1.04 3.70 -6.56
C ASN A 155 1.47 2.56 -7.50
N ALA A 156 2.34 2.86 -8.47
CA ALA A 156 2.71 1.96 -9.53
C ALA A 156 3.28 0.63 -9.01
N GLY A 157 2.86 -0.47 -9.63
CA GLY A 157 3.32 -1.83 -9.36
C GLY A 157 4.30 -2.33 -10.41
N GLY A 158 3.94 -3.41 -11.09
CA GLY A 158 4.70 -4.03 -12.18
C GLY A 158 4.76 -5.55 -12.07
N ILE A 159 5.61 -6.14 -12.89
CA ILE A 159 5.76 -7.59 -13.09
C ILE A 159 6.09 -8.33 -11.78
N HIS A 160 6.91 -7.72 -10.93
CA HIS A 160 7.35 -8.32 -9.66
C HIS A 160 6.46 -7.96 -8.46
N GLY A 161 5.26 -7.42 -8.72
CA GLY A 161 4.30 -7.04 -7.67
C GLY A 161 3.93 -8.16 -6.72
N VAL A 162 3.85 -9.40 -7.21
CA VAL A 162 3.55 -10.59 -6.40
C VAL A 162 4.55 -10.79 -5.25
N SER A 163 5.83 -10.45 -5.46
CA SER A 163 6.91 -10.63 -4.48
C SER A 163 7.29 -9.35 -3.75
N TYR A 164 7.35 -8.23 -4.44
CA TYR A 164 7.86 -6.98 -3.87
C TYR A 164 6.77 -5.95 -3.56
N GLY A 165 5.51 -6.24 -3.95
CA GLY A 165 4.42 -5.31 -3.79
C GLY A 165 4.48 -4.13 -4.77
N VAL A 166 3.82 -3.06 -4.42
CA VAL A 166 3.72 -1.82 -5.22
C VAL A 166 4.45 -0.67 -4.53
N THR A 167 4.46 0.51 -5.11
CA THR A 167 5.23 1.67 -4.62
C THR A 167 4.98 2.00 -3.16
N THR A 168 3.75 1.85 -2.66
CA THR A 168 3.40 2.17 -1.26
C THR A 168 4.22 1.37 -0.23
N GLN A 169 4.63 0.12 -0.56
CA GLN A 169 5.48 -0.70 0.30
C GLN A 169 6.94 -0.24 0.35
N HIS A 170 7.34 0.64 -0.57
CA HIS A 170 8.72 1.11 -0.67
C HIS A 170 8.92 2.57 -0.26
N VAL A 171 7.84 3.35 -0.14
CA VAL A 171 7.94 4.75 0.30
C VAL A 171 8.07 4.82 1.82
N LEU A 172 9.25 5.25 2.30
CA LEU A 172 9.53 5.43 3.72
C LEU A 172 9.16 6.84 4.20
N GLN A 173 9.39 7.83 3.36
CA GLN A 173 9.15 9.23 3.65
C GLN A 173 9.05 10.01 2.35
N MET A 174 8.32 11.12 2.37
CA MET A 174 8.25 12.05 1.24
C MET A 174 8.43 13.48 1.72
N HIS A 175 8.99 14.32 0.87
CA HIS A 175 8.86 15.77 0.98
C HIS A 175 7.75 16.20 0.02
N ILE A 176 6.71 16.81 0.56
CA ILE A 176 5.54 17.21 -0.22
C ILE A 176 5.23 18.68 -0.04
N TYR A 177 4.57 19.24 -1.03
CA TYR A 177 4.05 20.60 -1.01
C TYR A 177 2.52 20.55 -1.10
N ILE A 178 1.84 21.16 -0.13
CA ILE A 178 0.39 21.23 -0.06
C ILE A 178 -0.05 22.68 -0.03
N GLY A 179 -0.67 23.17 -1.09
CA GLY A 179 -1.25 24.51 -1.19
C GLY A 179 -0.42 25.60 -0.51
N ASN A 180 -1.07 26.42 0.31
CA ASN A 180 -0.45 27.53 1.02
C ASN A 180 0.25 27.13 2.36
N LYS A 181 0.30 25.86 2.70
CA LYS A 181 0.89 25.38 3.97
C LYS A 181 2.36 24.99 3.88
N GLY A 182 2.95 25.10 2.68
CA GLY A 182 4.37 24.90 2.45
C GLY A 182 4.83 23.44 2.47
N LEU A 183 6.12 23.24 2.79
CA LEU A 183 6.75 21.92 2.77
C LEU A 183 6.38 21.10 4.00
N LEU A 184 5.91 19.88 3.77
CA LEU A 184 5.64 18.90 4.80
C LEU A 184 6.41 17.60 4.52
N THR A 185 6.73 16.84 5.56
CA THR A 185 7.52 15.62 5.48
C THR A 185 6.84 14.47 6.18
N PRO A 186 5.79 13.85 5.55
CA PRO A 186 5.21 12.64 6.09
C PRO A 186 6.24 11.52 6.09
N THR A 187 6.29 10.74 7.16
CA THR A 187 7.20 9.62 7.31
C THR A 187 6.47 8.40 7.84
N ILE A 188 6.89 7.21 7.42
CA ILE A 188 6.35 5.96 7.96
C ILE A 188 6.69 5.76 9.43
N HIS A 189 7.71 6.41 9.95
CA HIS A 189 8.02 6.35 11.38
C HIS A 189 6.93 6.98 12.23
N ASP A 190 6.12 7.89 11.65
CA ASP A 190 4.96 8.47 12.31
C ASP A 190 3.74 7.53 12.33
N PHE A 191 3.70 6.52 11.46
CA PHE A 191 2.54 5.61 11.34
C PHE A 191 2.30 4.68 12.50
N ARG A 192 3.33 4.36 13.20
CA ARG A 192 3.22 3.36 14.27
C ARG A 192 2.33 3.85 15.38
N THR A 193 1.94 5.12 15.31
CA THR A 193 1.19 5.82 16.35
C THR A 193 0.14 6.80 15.84
N THR A 194 0.09 7.09 14.51
CA THR A 194 -0.75 8.13 13.93
C THR A 194 -1.46 7.65 12.67
N LEU A 195 -2.34 8.47 12.10
CA LEU A 195 -3.00 8.19 10.83
C LEU A 195 -1.97 8.03 9.70
N ASP A 196 -2.13 7.04 8.84
CA ASP A 196 -1.22 6.78 7.72
C ASP A 196 -1.45 7.77 6.57
N ILE A 197 -0.95 9.00 6.75
CA ILE A 197 -1.03 10.06 5.73
C ILE A 197 -0.21 9.72 4.49
N THR A 198 0.97 9.07 4.63
CA THR A 198 1.76 8.66 3.46
C THR A 198 1.01 7.66 2.62
N GLY A 199 0.36 6.67 3.24
CA GLY A 199 -0.46 5.71 2.52
C GLY A 199 -1.66 6.33 1.81
N LEU A 200 -2.23 7.43 2.35
CA LEU A 200 -3.25 8.22 1.68
C LEU A 200 -2.71 9.00 0.47
N LEU A 201 -1.47 9.50 0.56
CA LEU A 201 -0.86 10.34 -0.48
C LEU A 201 -0.31 9.53 -1.66
N VAL A 202 0.20 8.33 -1.40
CA VAL A 202 0.61 7.39 -2.45
C VAL A 202 -0.65 6.89 -3.17
N GLY A 203 -0.67 6.99 -4.50
CA GLY A 203 -1.85 6.69 -5.31
C GLY A 203 -2.90 7.80 -5.35
N SER A 204 -2.55 9.04 -4.93
CA SER A 204 -3.47 10.19 -4.98
C SER A 204 -3.46 10.93 -6.33
N GLU A 205 -2.75 10.43 -7.33
CA GLU A 205 -2.68 10.99 -8.70
C GLU A 205 -2.31 12.48 -8.73
N GLY A 206 -1.45 12.93 -7.78
CA GLY A 206 -1.05 14.33 -7.66
C GLY A 206 -2.17 15.30 -7.32
N THR A 207 -3.32 14.82 -6.83
CA THR A 207 -4.48 15.62 -6.50
C THR A 207 -4.45 16.20 -5.09
N LEU A 208 -3.70 15.56 -4.16
CA LEU A 208 -3.62 15.98 -2.75
C LEU A 208 -2.37 16.79 -2.45
N ALA A 209 -1.25 16.47 -3.10
CA ALA A 209 0.04 17.11 -2.85
C ALA A 209 0.96 17.01 -4.07
N ILE A 210 2.00 17.84 -4.09
CA ILE A 210 3.12 17.75 -5.04
C ILE A 210 4.32 17.19 -4.32
N VAL A 211 4.88 16.08 -4.82
CA VAL A 211 6.04 15.40 -4.23
C VAL A 211 7.32 15.92 -4.89
N ASP A 212 8.27 16.40 -4.11
CA ASP A 212 9.56 16.87 -4.63
C ASP A 212 10.70 15.86 -4.40
N THR A 213 10.68 15.15 -3.28
CA THR A 213 11.72 14.22 -2.86
C THR A 213 11.09 12.99 -2.21
N VAL A 214 11.66 11.83 -2.45
CA VAL A 214 11.18 10.55 -1.88
C VAL A 214 12.32 9.81 -1.24
N ILE A 215 12.08 9.27 -0.06
CA ILE A 215 12.95 8.31 0.61
C ILE A 215 12.37 6.92 0.38
N LEU A 216 13.13 6.09 -0.33
CA LEU A 216 12.69 4.76 -0.76
C LEU A 216 13.44 3.67 -0.02
N ASN A 217 12.71 2.66 0.43
CA ASN A 217 13.30 1.39 0.86
C ASN A 217 13.90 0.65 -0.34
N ILE A 218 15.06 0.06 -0.13
CA ILE A 218 15.75 -0.78 -1.11
C ILE A 218 15.91 -2.20 -0.58
N LEU A 219 15.89 -3.15 -1.49
CA LEU A 219 15.96 -4.58 -1.19
C LEU A 219 17.29 -5.15 -1.61
N PRO A 220 17.90 -6.08 -0.85
CA PRO A 220 19.06 -6.84 -1.31
C PRO A 220 18.71 -7.63 -2.57
N GLN A 221 19.63 -7.69 -3.53
CA GLN A 221 19.46 -8.51 -4.73
C GLN A 221 19.52 -10.00 -4.39
N TRP A 222 18.65 -10.76 -5.02
CA TRP A 222 18.78 -12.20 -5.04
C TRP A 222 19.97 -12.61 -5.91
N PRO A 223 20.84 -13.50 -5.42
CA PRO A 223 22.04 -13.87 -6.16
C PRO A 223 21.74 -14.67 -7.42
N HIS A 224 20.62 -15.36 -7.45
CA HIS A 224 20.24 -16.21 -8.59
C HIS A 224 18.74 -16.12 -8.87
N ILE A 225 18.43 -16.07 -10.18
CA ILE A 225 17.08 -16.04 -10.73
C ILE A 225 17.01 -17.15 -11.79
N ALA A 226 15.94 -17.94 -11.76
CA ALA A 226 15.60 -18.83 -12.87
C ALA A 226 14.32 -18.35 -13.55
N THR A 227 14.37 -18.23 -14.87
CA THR A 227 13.21 -17.85 -15.69
C THR A 227 12.65 -19.07 -16.41
N MET A 228 11.35 -19.32 -16.29
CA MET A 228 10.65 -20.41 -16.96
C MET A 228 9.59 -19.84 -17.90
N LEU A 229 9.51 -20.36 -19.13
CA LEU A 229 8.43 -20.11 -20.08
C LEU A 229 7.64 -21.41 -20.30
N ILE A 230 6.34 -21.35 -20.05
CA ILE A 230 5.47 -22.51 -20.07
C ILE A 230 4.34 -22.24 -21.07
N ILE A 231 4.11 -23.18 -21.99
CA ILE A 231 3.17 -23.05 -23.11
C ILE A 231 2.00 -24.01 -22.90
N PHE A 232 0.77 -23.52 -23.16
CA PHE A 232 -0.47 -24.26 -22.97
C PHE A 232 -1.33 -24.32 -24.22
N SER A 233 -2.11 -25.40 -24.32
CA SER A 233 -3.11 -25.58 -25.37
C SER A 233 -4.39 -24.77 -25.14
N THR A 234 -4.66 -24.44 -23.87
CA THR A 234 -5.85 -23.67 -23.48
C THR A 234 -5.51 -22.64 -22.41
N LEU A 235 -6.24 -21.54 -22.41
CA LEU A 235 -6.10 -20.49 -21.39
C LEU A 235 -6.48 -20.99 -19.97
N PRO A 236 -7.57 -21.76 -19.78
CA PRO A 236 -7.89 -22.32 -18.46
C PRO A 236 -6.78 -23.14 -17.82
N GLU A 237 -6.03 -23.96 -18.60
CA GLU A 237 -4.89 -24.73 -18.10
C GLU A 237 -3.77 -23.81 -17.57
N ALA A 238 -3.52 -22.69 -18.25
CA ALA A 238 -2.54 -21.70 -17.82
C ALA A 238 -2.96 -21.03 -16.50
N VAL A 239 -4.25 -20.67 -16.36
CA VAL A 239 -4.78 -20.07 -15.11
C VAL A 239 -4.71 -21.09 -13.95
N ASP A 240 -5.14 -22.34 -14.17
CA ASP A 240 -5.08 -23.39 -13.15
C ASP A 240 -3.62 -23.66 -12.72
N THR A 241 -2.69 -23.58 -13.67
CA THR A 241 -1.26 -23.69 -13.39
C THR A 241 -0.76 -22.52 -12.54
N ALA A 242 -1.15 -21.29 -12.86
CA ALA A 242 -0.75 -20.10 -12.12
C ALA A 242 -1.21 -20.19 -10.65
N LEU A 243 -2.46 -20.57 -10.41
CA LEU A 243 -3.01 -20.81 -9.06
C LEU A 243 -2.26 -21.94 -8.34
N GLY A 244 -1.97 -23.04 -9.06
CA GLY A 244 -1.20 -24.16 -8.50
C GLY A 244 0.24 -23.78 -8.12
N VAL A 245 0.87 -22.89 -8.87
CA VAL A 245 2.21 -22.32 -8.58
C VAL A 245 2.17 -21.45 -7.33
N LEU A 246 1.17 -20.59 -7.19
CA LEU A 246 1.00 -19.72 -6.01
C LEU A 246 0.71 -20.52 -4.74
N ALA A 247 -0.04 -21.61 -4.85
CA ALA A 247 -0.29 -22.52 -3.73
C ALA A 247 0.93 -23.37 -3.35
N ALA A 248 1.93 -23.45 -4.22
CA ALA A 248 3.19 -24.16 -3.94
C ALA A 248 4.12 -23.25 -3.13
N ALA A 249 4.78 -23.79 -2.11
CA ALA A 249 5.74 -23.02 -1.30
C ALA A 249 7.07 -22.78 -2.05
N VAL A 250 7.00 -22.09 -3.20
CA VAL A 250 8.13 -21.71 -4.05
C VAL A 250 8.27 -20.19 -4.05
N SER A 251 9.49 -19.68 -4.05
CA SER A 251 9.78 -18.23 -4.06
C SER A 251 9.60 -17.64 -5.46
N VAL A 252 8.35 -17.58 -5.93
CA VAL A 252 8.00 -16.95 -7.20
C VAL A 252 8.12 -15.44 -7.06
N SER A 253 8.91 -14.82 -7.93
CA SER A 253 9.09 -13.35 -7.92
C SER A 253 8.30 -12.64 -9.02
N ALA A 254 7.97 -13.35 -10.11
CA ALA A 254 7.10 -12.86 -11.17
C ALA A 254 6.28 -14.01 -11.74
N LEU A 255 5.03 -13.76 -12.07
CA LEU A 255 4.12 -14.73 -12.67
C LEU A 255 3.18 -14.03 -13.64
N GLU A 256 3.55 -14.08 -14.93
CA GLU A 256 2.89 -13.37 -16.02
C GLU A 256 2.15 -14.33 -16.93
N LEU A 257 0.91 -14.00 -17.29
CA LEU A 257 0.09 -14.74 -18.24
C LEU A 257 -0.11 -13.93 -19.50
N MET A 258 0.00 -14.60 -20.65
CA MET A 258 -0.25 -14.06 -21.98
C MET A 258 -1.26 -14.94 -22.70
N ASP A 259 -2.34 -14.34 -23.23
CA ASP A 259 -3.33 -15.03 -24.04
C ASP A 259 -2.86 -15.27 -25.49
N GLU A 260 -3.64 -15.96 -26.31
CA GLU A 260 -3.34 -16.27 -27.71
C GLU A 260 -3.09 -14.99 -28.53
N ALA A 261 -3.90 -13.94 -28.31
CA ALA A 261 -3.78 -12.68 -29.02
C ALA A 261 -2.45 -11.98 -28.66
N SER A 262 -2.07 -11.98 -27.41
CA SER A 262 -0.79 -11.47 -26.92
C SER A 262 0.38 -12.23 -27.54
N LEU A 263 0.33 -13.57 -27.56
CA LEU A 263 1.38 -14.40 -28.17
C LEU A 263 1.57 -14.07 -29.65
N LYS A 264 0.47 -13.86 -30.39
CA LYS A 264 0.53 -13.49 -31.82
C LYS A 264 1.20 -12.13 -32.04
N VAL A 265 0.94 -11.13 -31.19
CA VAL A 265 1.52 -9.79 -31.39
C VAL A 265 2.99 -9.73 -31.00
N ILE A 266 3.45 -10.54 -30.02
CA ILE A 266 4.85 -10.57 -29.61
C ILE A 266 5.71 -11.55 -30.42
N GLN A 267 5.13 -12.53 -31.11
CA GLN A 267 5.85 -13.53 -31.94
C GLN A 267 6.92 -12.93 -32.83
N PRO A 268 6.69 -11.81 -33.57
CA PRO A 268 7.73 -11.19 -34.41
C PRO A 268 8.93 -10.65 -33.67
N LEU A 269 8.76 -10.37 -32.37
CA LEU A 269 9.81 -9.84 -31.48
C LEU A 269 10.62 -10.95 -30.81
N MET A 270 10.02 -12.14 -30.66
CA MET A 270 10.63 -13.34 -30.05
C MET A 270 10.97 -14.36 -31.15
N LYS A 271 11.88 -13.99 -32.06
CA LYS A 271 12.18 -14.75 -33.28
C LYS A 271 12.69 -16.16 -33.04
N ASP A 272 13.38 -16.37 -31.92
CA ASP A 272 13.93 -17.67 -31.50
C ASP A 272 12.91 -18.56 -30.80
N MET A 273 11.67 -18.07 -30.64
CA MET A 273 10.57 -18.76 -29.98
C MET A 273 9.44 -18.99 -30.98
N ASP A 274 9.01 -20.27 -31.09
CA ASP A 274 7.81 -20.65 -31.86
C ASP A 274 6.71 -21.05 -30.84
N PHE A 275 5.66 -20.26 -30.78
CA PHE A 275 4.49 -20.56 -29.95
C PHE A 275 3.53 -21.56 -30.60
N GLY A 276 3.67 -21.82 -31.92
CA GLY A 276 2.87 -22.81 -32.66
C GLY A 276 1.36 -22.56 -32.53
N LYS A 277 0.63 -23.54 -31.93
CA LYS A 277 -0.81 -23.49 -31.68
C LYS A 277 -1.16 -23.16 -30.23
N ALA A 278 -0.22 -22.54 -29.50
CA ALA A 278 -0.45 -22.15 -28.12
C ALA A 278 -1.61 -21.16 -27.99
N GLN A 279 -2.50 -21.40 -27.04
CA GLN A 279 -3.54 -20.44 -26.66
C GLN A 279 -3.18 -19.59 -25.43
N ALA A 280 -2.17 -20.00 -24.67
CA ALA A 280 -1.65 -19.21 -23.56
C ALA A 280 -0.21 -19.59 -23.25
N ALA A 281 0.50 -18.65 -22.58
CA ALA A 281 1.79 -18.92 -21.97
C ALA A 281 1.90 -18.27 -20.59
N LEU A 282 2.68 -18.92 -19.70
CA LEU A 282 3.13 -18.33 -18.45
C LEU A 282 4.62 -18.05 -18.52
N LEU A 283 5.03 -16.88 -18.03
CA LEU A 283 6.41 -16.51 -17.82
C LEU A 283 6.64 -16.32 -16.31
N ILE A 284 7.57 -17.07 -15.73
CA ILE A 284 7.79 -17.17 -14.28
C ILE A 284 9.24 -16.88 -13.96
N ASP A 285 9.48 -16.02 -12.98
CA ASP A 285 10.79 -15.90 -12.32
C ASP A 285 10.75 -16.50 -10.92
N ILE A 286 11.80 -17.25 -10.58
CA ILE A 286 12.02 -17.83 -9.27
C ILE A 286 13.28 -17.21 -8.70
N HIS A 287 13.18 -16.67 -7.49
CA HIS A 287 14.33 -16.18 -6.73
C HIS A 287 14.75 -17.22 -5.70
N SER A 288 15.96 -17.77 -5.81
CA SER A 288 16.41 -18.81 -4.88
C SER A 288 17.93 -18.87 -4.74
N SER A 289 18.42 -19.72 -3.83
CA SER A 289 19.83 -20.07 -3.76
C SER A 289 20.21 -21.04 -4.89
N PRO A 290 21.47 -21.10 -5.32
CA PRO A 290 21.89 -22.03 -6.38
C PRO A 290 21.55 -23.48 -6.08
N ALA A 291 21.70 -23.88 -4.81
CA ALA A 291 21.44 -25.26 -4.39
C ALA A 291 19.96 -25.64 -4.50
N ARG A 292 19.05 -24.67 -4.35
CA ARG A 292 17.61 -24.89 -4.37
C ARG A 292 16.96 -24.60 -5.71
N LEU A 293 17.55 -23.69 -6.47
CA LEU A 293 16.98 -23.22 -7.74
C LEU A 293 16.64 -24.40 -8.67
N PHE A 294 17.54 -25.38 -8.74
CA PHE A 294 17.28 -26.61 -9.50
C PHE A 294 16.09 -27.40 -8.95
N GLN A 295 16.03 -27.60 -7.63
CA GLN A 295 14.93 -28.37 -7.00
C GLN A 295 13.59 -27.66 -7.18
N GLU A 296 13.54 -26.35 -6.99
CA GLU A 296 12.31 -25.54 -7.17
C GLU A 296 11.88 -25.51 -8.63
N SER A 297 12.81 -25.38 -9.58
CA SER A 297 12.51 -25.45 -11.00
C SER A 297 11.96 -26.82 -11.40
N MET A 298 12.53 -27.90 -10.87
CA MET A 298 12.02 -29.26 -11.12
C MET A 298 10.63 -29.47 -10.51
N TYR A 299 10.41 -28.96 -9.30
CA TYR A 299 9.11 -29.04 -8.63
C TYR A 299 8.04 -28.27 -9.41
N LEU A 300 8.33 -27.05 -9.87
CA LEU A 300 7.44 -26.30 -10.74
C LEU A 300 7.17 -27.01 -12.06
N LYS A 301 8.18 -27.65 -12.65
CA LYS A 301 8.00 -28.44 -13.86
C LYS A 301 7.01 -29.61 -13.66
N GLU A 302 7.00 -30.23 -12.48
CA GLU A 302 6.01 -31.27 -12.16
C GLU A 302 4.60 -30.66 -11.96
N ILE A 303 4.49 -29.54 -11.28
CA ILE A 303 3.21 -28.82 -11.14
C ILE A 303 2.66 -28.44 -12.52
N THR A 304 3.46 -27.81 -13.37
CA THR A 304 3.01 -27.37 -14.71
C THR A 304 2.55 -28.51 -15.58
N LYS A 305 3.22 -29.66 -15.54
CA LYS A 305 2.80 -30.88 -16.24
C LYS A 305 1.47 -31.41 -15.73
N LYS A 306 1.25 -31.36 -14.41
CA LYS A 306 -0.01 -31.81 -13.80
C LYS A 306 -1.21 -31.05 -14.35
N TYR A 307 -1.04 -29.79 -14.70
CA TYR A 307 -2.10 -28.90 -15.23
C TYR A 307 -2.11 -28.82 -16.76
N GLY A 308 -1.39 -29.67 -17.48
CA GLY A 308 -1.53 -29.79 -18.93
C GLY A 308 -0.55 -28.95 -19.77
N ALA A 309 0.58 -28.52 -19.20
CA ALA A 309 1.58 -27.77 -19.96
C ALA A 309 2.08 -28.58 -21.19
N LEU A 310 1.98 -27.99 -22.38
CA LEU A 310 2.49 -28.55 -23.62
C LEU A 310 4.02 -28.56 -23.66
N LYS A 311 4.62 -27.45 -23.24
CA LYS A 311 6.07 -27.25 -23.26
C LYS A 311 6.50 -26.45 -22.04
N VAL A 312 7.59 -26.85 -21.41
CA VAL A 312 8.21 -26.16 -20.27
C VAL A 312 9.66 -25.90 -20.61
N LEU A 313 10.01 -24.63 -20.72
CA LEU A 313 11.36 -24.16 -21.03
C LEU A 313 11.95 -23.49 -19.80
N LEU A 314 13.22 -23.75 -19.53
CA LEU A 314 14.01 -23.07 -18.52
C LEU A 314 15.11 -22.30 -19.26
N ALA A 315 15.23 -20.99 -18.99
CA ALA A 315 16.27 -20.18 -19.63
C ALA A 315 17.68 -20.70 -19.22
N GLU A 316 18.50 -21.02 -20.21
CA GLU A 316 19.84 -21.53 -20.01
C GLU A 316 20.84 -20.41 -19.73
N THR A 317 20.53 -19.19 -20.18
CA THR A 317 21.37 -18.01 -20.07
C THR A 317 20.60 -16.78 -19.60
N ALA A 318 21.27 -15.84 -18.97
CA ALA A 318 20.71 -14.54 -18.62
C ALA A 318 20.24 -13.74 -19.85
N THR A 319 20.85 -13.98 -21.03
CA THR A 319 20.44 -13.34 -22.27
C THR A 319 19.10 -13.88 -22.75
N GLU A 320 18.90 -15.18 -22.67
CA GLU A 320 17.62 -15.83 -23.03
C GLU A 320 16.50 -15.37 -22.11
N SER A 321 16.73 -15.41 -20.79
CA SER A 321 15.79 -14.87 -19.79
C SER A 321 15.41 -13.43 -20.10
N ARG A 322 16.40 -12.58 -20.36
CA ARG A 322 16.16 -11.18 -20.74
C ARG A 322 15.32 -11.05 -22.01
N SER A 323 15.61 -11.84 -23.05
CA SER A 323 14.86 -11.81 -24.31
C SER A 323 13.38 -12.15 -24.09
N TRP A 324 13.06 -13.12 -23.23
CA TRP A 324 11.67 -13.47 -22.91
C TRP A 324 10.94 -12.34 -22.19
N TRP A 325 11.59 -11.72 -21.19
CA TRP A 325 11.04 -10.57 -20.47
C TRP A 325 10.90 -9.32 -21.35
N GLU A 326 11.84 -9.07 -22.25
CA GLU A 326 11.73 -7.98 -23.24
C GLU A 326 10.54 -8.21 -24.17
N GLY A 327 10.31 -9.45 -24.62
CA GLY A 327 9.12 -9.82 -25.40
C GLY A 327 7.82 -9.52 -24.65
N ARG A 328 7.73 -9.91 -23.37
CA ARG A 328 6.57 -9.62 -22.53
C ARG A 328 6.36 -8.10 -22.34
N ARG A 329 7.42 -7.36 -22.04
CA ARG A 329 7.35 -5.88 -21.87
C ARG A 329 7.00 -5.15 -23.16
N ALA A 330 7.34 -5.70 -24.32
CA ALA A 330 7.05 -5.11 -25.62
C ALA A 330 5.60 -5.29 -26.08
N GLN A 331 4.79 -6.07 -25.37
CA GLN A 331 3.40 -6.41 -25.73
C GLN A 331 2.55 -5.16 -25.98
N TYR A 332 2.58 -4.17 -25.08
CA TYR A 332 1.84 -2.91 -25.24
C TYR A 332 2.20 -2.21 -26.57
N GLY A 333 3.49 -2.04 -26.84
CA GLY A 333 3.96 -1.42 -28.08
C GLY A 333 3.66 -2.26 -29.34
N ALA A 334 3.59 -3.58 -29.22
CA ALA A 334 3.21 -4.48 -30.29
C ALA A 334 1.70 -4.41 -30.57
N ALA A 335 0.88 -4.43 -29.54
CA ALA A 335 -0.57 -4.29 -29.63
C ALA A 335 -0.99 -2.92 -30.19
N ALA A 336 -0.30 -1.85 -29.81
CA ALA A 336 -0.56 -0.50 -30.30
C ALA A 336 -0.33 -0.31 -31.82
N ARG A 337 0.26 -1.31 -32.51
CA ARG A 337 0.41 -1.31 -33.99
C ARG A 337 -0.79 -1.88 -34.72
N LEU A 338 -1.72 -2.52 -34.05
CA LEU A 338 -2.87 -3.19 -34.65
C LEU A 338 -3.94 -2.21 -35.14
N ALA A 339 -4.03 -1.03 -34.48
CA ALA A 339 -4.99 0.02 -34.80
C ALA A 339 -4.41 1.40 -34.47
N PRO A 340 -5.01 2.50 -34.99
CA PRO A 340 -4.57 3.86 -34.67
C PRO A 340 -4.65 4.22 -33.19
N ARG A 341 -5.47 3.51 -32.42
CA ARG A 341 -5.61 3.66 -30.95
C ARG A 341 -5.67 2.29 -30.28
N LEU A 342 -5.11 2.26 -29.07
CA LEU A 342 -5.23 1.15 -28.13
C LEU A 342 -5.84 1.67 -26.85
N TRP A 343 -6.99 1.12 -26.44
CA TRP A 343 -7.58 1.44 -25.14
C TRP A 343 -7.13 0.39 -24.14
N VAL A 344 -6.20 0.77 -23.27
CA VAL A 344 -5.64 -0.10 -22.25
C VAL A 344 -6.57 -0.13 -21.05
N GLN A 345 -7.02 -1.32 -20.68
CA GLN A 345 -7.75 -1.53 -19.44
C GLN A 345 -6.84 -2.11 -18.38
N ASP A 346 -7.26 -1.97 -17.14
CA ASP A 346 -6.52 -2.39 -15.96
C ASP A 346 -7.53 -2.70 -14.87
N VAL A 347 -7.88 -3.97 -14.75
CA VAL A 347 -8.81 -4.48 -13.75
C VAL A 347 -8.10 -5.50 -12.88
N ALA A 348 -8.50 -5.61 -11.62
CA ALA A 348 -8.01 -6.69 -10.79
C ALA A 348 -9.19 -7.40 -10.11
N VAL A 349 -9.06 -8.72 -9.95
CA VAL A 349 -10.03 -9.57 -9.28
C VAL A 349 -9.36 -10.47 -8.25
N PRO A 350 -10.11 -11.03 -7.29
CA PRO A 350 -9.59 -12.12 -6.46
C PRO A 350 -9.03 -13.25 -7.33
N LEU A 351 -7.95 -13.89 -6.91
CA LEU A 351 -7.27 -14.92 -7.70
C LEU A 351 -8.20 -16.07 -8.11
N SER A 352 -9.12 -16.46 -7.23
CA SER A 352 -10.16 -17.46 -7.51
C SER A 352 -11.11 -17.09 -8.66
N GLN A 353 -11.19 -15.78 -9.00
CA GLN A 353 -12.06 -15.25 -10.06
C GLN A 353 -11.34 -15.02 -11.39
N LEU A 354 -10.03 -15.22 -11.45
CA LEU A 354 -9.26 -15.04 -12.70
C LEU A 354 -9.86 -15.79 -13.88
N LYS A 355 -10.15 -17.07 -13.70
CA LYS A 355 -10.75 -17.92 -14.74
C LYS A 355 -12.12 -17.43 -15.19
N SER A 356 -12.92 -16.97 -14.25
CA SER A 356 -14.24 -16.39 -14.52
C SER A 356 -14.11 -15.11 -15.34
N LEU A 357 -13.20 -14.20 -14.97
CA LEU A 357 -13.00 -12.95 -15.70
C LEU A 357 -12.46 -13.18 -17.12
N PHE A 358 -11.49 -14.07 -17.32
CA PHE A 358 -11.00 -14.42 -18.66
C PHE A 358 -12.12 -14.94 -19.55
N ARG A 359 -12.96 -15.84 -19.05
CA ARG A 359 -14.12 -16.33 -19.80
C ARG A 359 -15.08 -15.19 -20.16
N ARG A 360 -15.35 -14.26 -19.26
CA ARG A 360 -16.19 -13.09 -19.53
C ARG A 360 -15.58 -12.17 -20.60
N ILE A 361 -14.27 -11.96 -20.57
CA ILE A 361 -13.56 -11.21 -21.62
C ILE A 361 -13.72 -11.87 -22.99
N GLU A 362 -13.61 -13.20 -23.10
CA GLU A 362 -13.84 -13.94 -24.33
C GLU A 362 -15.29 -13.80 -24.84
N GLU A 363 -16.28 -13.88 -23.92
CA GLU A 363 -17.70 -13.66 -24.23
C GLU A 363 -17.95 -12.22 -24.74
N ILE A 364 -17.35 -11.21 -24.12
CA ILE A 364 -17.41 -9.80 -24.53
C ILE A 364 -16.78 -9.64 -25.91
N GLN A 365 -15.56 -10.15 -26.12
CA GLN A 365 -14.88 -10.12 -27.43
C GLN A 365 -15.77 -10.69 -28.54
N SER A 366 -16.36 -11.83 -28.28
CA SER A 366 -17.25 -12.51 -29.25
C SER A 366 -18.51 -11.72 -29.55
N SER A 367 -19.12 -11.14 -28.51
CA SER A 367 -20.39 -10.38 -28.60
C SER A 367 -20.24 -9.08 -29.41
N TYR A 368 -19.11 -8.40 -29.25
CA TYR A 368 -18.85 -7.13 -29.95
C TYR A 368 -18.05 -7.30 -31.26
N ALA A 369 -17.55 -8.50 -31.53
CA ALA A 369 -16.75 -8.81 -32.72
C ALA A 369 -15.57 -7.83 -32.92
N MET A 370 -14.87 -7.52 -31.84
CA MET A 370 -13.64 -6.71 -31.82
C MET A 370 -12.57 -7.45 -31.00
N PRO A 371 -11.29 -7.38 -31.41
CA PRO A 371 -10.23 -8.10 -30.73
C PRO A 371 -9.97 -7.49 -29.34
N ILE A 372 -9.64 -8.36 -28.39
CA ILE A 372 -9.03 -7.99 -27.10
C ILE A 372 -7.70 -8.72 -27.00
N ILE A 373 -6.67 -8.04 -26.54
CA ILE A 373 -5.35 -8.61 -26.30
C ILE A 373 -5.12 -8.55 -24.79
N THR A 374 -4.99 -9.72 -24.13
CA THR A 374 -4.90 -9.72 -22.68
C THR A 374 -3.57 -10.25 -22.19
N VAL A 375 -2.93 -9.46 -21.34
CA VAL A 375 -1.87 -9.93 -20.46
C VAL A 375 -2.31 -9.75 -19.02
N ALA A 376 -1.74 -10.57 -18.13
CA ALA A 376 -2.08 -10.49 -16.71
C ALA A 376 -0.88 -10.71 -15.81
N HIS A 377 -0.80 -9.94 -14.74
CA HIS A 377 -0.03 -10.26 -13.56
C HIS A 377 -0.79 -11.35 -12.79
N ALA A 378 -0.64 -12.61 -13.23
CA ALA A 378 -1.41 -13.72 -12.68
C ALA A 378 -1.12 -13.97 -11.19
N GLY A 379 0.02 -13.47 -10.68
CA GLY A 379 0.41 -13.58 -9.28
C GLY A 379 -0.39 -12.71 -8.31
N ASP A 380 -1.09 -11.68 -8.80
CA ASP A 380 -1.85 -10.75 -7.97
C ASP A 380 -3.26 -10.41 -8.53
N GLY A 381 -3.66 -11.11 -9.59
CA GLY A 381 -5.04 -11.01 -10.11
C GLY A 381 -5.31 -9.79 -10.99
N ASN A 382 -4.28 -9.08 -11.45
CA ASN A 382 -4.41 -7.88 -12.27
C ASN A 382 -4.31 -8.21 -13.77
N LEU A 383 -5.31 -7.78 -14.57
CA LEU A 383 -5.42 -8.03 -16.00
C LEU A 383 -5.42 -6.73 -16.80
N HIS A 384 -4.79 -6.78 -17.97
CA HIS A 384 -4.80 -5.69 -18.93
C HIS A 384 -5.44 -6.17 -20.25
N PRO A 385 -6.78 -6.12 -20.36
CA PRO A 385 -7.48 -6.38 -21.62
C PRO A 385 -7.44 -5.13 -22.51
N ASP A 386 -6.56 -5.15 -23.50
CA ASP A 386 -6.29 -4.05 -24.42
C ASP A 386 -7.21 -4.13 -25.64
N ILE A 387 -7.89 -3.03 -25.99
CA ILE A 387 -8.84 -2.94 -27.08
C ILE A 387 -8.28 -2.03 -28.18
N PRO A 388 -7.80 -2.60 -29.32
CA PRO A 388 -7.40 -1.79 -30.47
C PRO A 388 -8.63 -1.30 -31.24
N TYR A 389 -8.68 -0.02 -31.65
CA TYR A 389 -9.77 0.57 -32.40
C TYR A 389 -9.35 1.75 -33.26
N ASP A 390 -10.16 2.07 -34.28
CA ASP A 390 -10.01 3.28 -35.08
C ASP A 390 -10.87 4.43 -34.46
N PRO A 391 -10.27 5.50 -33.94
CA PRO A 391 -11.00 6.63 -33.37
C PRO A 391 -11.78 7.46 -34.40
N THR A 392 -11.53 7.25 -35.70
CA THR A 392 -12.29 7.90 -36.80
C THR A 392 -13.58 7.13 -37.15
N SER A 393 -13.70 5.87 -36.72
CA SER A 393 -14.88 5.02 -36.90
C SER A 393 -15.82 5.17 -35.70
N ALA A 394 -16.90 5.92 -35.85
CA ALA A 394 -17.89 6.09 -34.77
C ALA A 394 -18.46 4.75 -34.26
N THR A 395 -18.55 3.74 -35.17
CA THR A 395 -19.05 2.40 -34.82
C THR A 395 -18.03 1.65 -33.92
N GLU A 396 -16.72 1.73 -34.22
CA GLU A 396 -15.69 1.09 -33.42
C GLU A 396 -15.54 1.79 -32.07
N VAL A 397 -15.55 3.12 -32.04
CA VAL A 397 -15.55 3.89 -30.81
C VAL A 397 -16.71 3.49 -29.89
N SER A 398 -17.95 3.41 -30.44
CA SER A 398 -19.12 3.01 -29.64
C SER A 398 -19.00 1.58 -29.11
N ARG A 399 -18.50 0.64 -29.93
CA ARG A 399 -18.27 -0.76 -29.51
C ARG A 399 -17.16 -0.85 -28.45
N ALA A 400 -16.05 -0.14 -28.64
CA ALA A 400 -14.96 -0.12 -27.68
C ALA A 400 -15.42 0.42 -26.30
N HIS A 401 -16.21 1.50 -26.27
CA HIS A 401 -16.83 1.98 -25.03
C HIS A 401 -17.71 0.92 -24.37
N ALA A 402 -18.61 0.28 -25.12
CA ALA A 402 -19.49 -0.75 -24.57
C ALA A 402 -18.73 -1.98 -24.04
N MET A 403 -17.59 -2.32 -24.67
CA MET A 403 -16.70 -3.39 -24.18
C MET A 403 -16.02 -2.99 -22.88
N VAL A 404 -15.51 -1.75 -22.78
CA VAL A 404 -14.93 -1.21 -21.54
C VAL A 404 -15.96 -1.25 -20.40
N ASP A 405 -17.18 -0.74 -20.67
CA ASP A 405 -18.27 -0.75 -19.69
C ASP A 405 -18.54 -2.18 -19.19
N ALA A 406 -18.60 -3.16 -20.10
CA ALA A 406 -18.85 -4.55 -19.74
C ALA A 406 -17.70 -5.16 -18.93
N ILE A 407 -16.44 -4.91 -19.32
CA ILE A 407 -15.27 -5.45 -18.61
C ILE A 407 -15.20 -4.90 -17.17
N LEU A 408 -15.41 -3.59 -16.99
CA LEU A 408 -15.36 -2.96 -15.67
C LEU A 408 -16.49 -3.46 -14.77
N GLN A 409 -17.71 -3.60 -15.30
CA GLN A 409 -18.86 -4.15 -14.57
C GLN A 409 -18.62 -5.60 -14.12
N GLU A 410 -18.09 -6.45 -15.01
CA GLU A 410 -17.79 -7.85 -14.67
C GLU A 410 -16.69 -7.96 -13.61
N ALA A 411 -15.63 -7.15 -13.71
CA ALA A 411 -14.57 -7.14 -12.70
C ALA A 411 -15.11 -6.80 -11.30
N VAL A 412 -15.94 -5.76 -11.19
CA VAL A 412 -16.57 -5.37 -9.93
C VAL A 412 -17.58 -6.44 -9.45
N ALA A 413 -18.38 -7.02 -10.34
CA ALA A 413 -19.33 -8.08 -9.99
C ALA A 413 -18.63 -9.33 -9.43
N LEU A 414 -17.38 -9.59 -9.84
CA LEU A 414 -16.52 -10.66 -9.33
C LEU A 414 -15.77 -10.28 -8.03
N GLY A 415 -16.11 -9.14 -7.41
CA GLY A 415 -15.50 -8.67 -6.16
C GLY A 415 -14.16 -7.96 -6.33
N GLY A 416 -13.82 -7.59 -7.57
CA GLY A 416 -12.60 -6.90 -7.95
C GLY A 416 -12.71 -5.39 -7.97
N THR A 417 -11.80 -4.74 -8.72
CA THR A 417 -11.66 -3.28 -8.86
C THR A 417 -11.61 -2.85 -10.32
N ILE A 418 -12.05 -1.61 -10.58
CA ILE A 418 -11.94 -0.98 -11.91
C ILE A 418 -10.51 -0.55 -12.25
N SER A 419 -9.60 -0.49 -11.27
CA SER A 419 -8.20 -0.16 -11.50
C SER A 419 -7.29 -0.87 -10.51
N GLY A 420 -6.44 -1.77 -11.04
CA GLY A 420 -5.42 -2.47 -10.26
C GLY A 420 -4.22 -1.59 -9.96
N GLU A 421 -3.65 -0.90 -10.98
CA GLU A 421 -2.40 -0.14 -10.84
C GLU A 421 -2.32 1.16 -11.66
N HIS A 422 -3.21 1.41 -12.66
CA HIS A 422 -3.11 2.58 -13.54
C HIS A 422 -3.70 3.87 -12.95
N GLY A 423 -4.51 3.78 -11.89
CA GLY A 423 -5.26 4.90 -11.33
C GLY A 423 -6.64 5.11 -11.97
N ILE A 424 -7.30 6.17 -11.59
CA ILE A 424 -8.63 6.55 -12.08
C ILE A 424 -8.53 7.58 -13.22
N GLY A 425 -7.69 8.59 -13.04
CA GLY A 425 -7.51 9.64 -14.04
C GLY A 425 -8.79 10.32 -14.45
N HIS A 426 -8.84 10.69 -15.73
CA HIS A 426 -10.07 11.13 -16.41
C HIS A 426 -10.88 9.97 -16.97
N ASP A 427 -10.23 8.87 -17.34
CA ASP A 427 -10.85 7.78 -18.11
C ASP A 427 -11.80 6.94 -17.26
N LYS A 428 -11.38 6.62 -16.03
CA LYS A 428 -12.13 5.75 -15.13
C LYS A 428 -13.00 6.51 -14.12
N LEU A 429 -12.86 7.84 -14.03
CA LEU A 429 -13.66 8.66 -13.13
C LEU A 429 -15.20 8.46 -13.31
N PRO A 430 -15.75 8.33 -14.53
CA PRO A 430 -17.18 8.03 -14.72
C PRO A 430 -17.63 6.69 -14.13
N TYR A 431 -16.68 5.76 -13.95
CA TYR A 431 -16.95 4.39 -13.47
C TYR A 431 -16.74 4.22 -11.95
N LEU A 432 -16.29 5.26 -11.25
CA LEU A 432 -16.05 5.21 -9.81
C LEU A 432 -17.32 4.79 -9.02
N GLY A 433 -18.49 5.16 -9.54
CA GLY A 433 -19.80 4.77 -9.01
C GLY A 433 -20.12 3.27 -9.08
N LEU A 434 -19.35 2.46 -9.84
CA LEU A 434 -19.50 0.99 -9.82
C LEU A 434 -18.99 0.40 -8.49
N MET A 435 -18.00 1.03 -7.87
CA MET A 435 -17.38 0.56 -6.63
C MET A 435 -17.87 1.30 -5.39
N TYR A 436 -18.08 2.62 -5.51
CA TYR A 436 -18.30 3.52 -4.39
C TYR A 436 -19.60 4.29 -4.55
N GLY A 437 -20.44 4.22 -3.53
CA GLY A 437 -21.68 5.00 -3.45
C GLY A 437 -21.43 6.50 -3.27
N ASP A 438 -22.52 7.27 -3.21
CA ASP A 438 -22.45 8.73 -3.05
C ASP A 438 -21.76 9.15 -1.75
N GLU A 439 -21.87 8.34 -0.69
CA GLU A 439 -21.27 8.64 0.62
C GLU A 439 -19.76 8.47 0.61
N GLU A 440 -19.22 7.41 0.01
CA GLU A 440 -17.80 7.21 -0.16
C GLU A 440 -17.19 8.24 -1.10
N GLN A 441 -17.85 8.55 -2.21
CA GLN A 441 -17.40 9.59 -3.14
C GLN A 441 -17.41 10.98 -2.47
N HIS A 442 -18.37 11.26 -1.58
CA HIS A 442 -18.35 12.45 -0.75
C HIS A 442 -17.13 12.49 0.18
N VAL A 443 -16.76 11.38 0.80
CA VAL A 443 -15.55 11.30 1.64
C VAL A 443 -14.31 11.59 0.81
N PHE A 444 -14.17 11.01 -0.39
CA PHE A 444 -13.05 11.33 -1.29
C PHE A 444 -12.99 12.83 -1.63
N ALA A 445 -14.12 13.43 -1.97
CA ALA A 445 -14.19 14.85 -2.29
C ALA A 445 -13.87 15.75 -1.07
N ALA A 446 -14.30 15.34 0.13
CA ALA A 446 -14.00 16.05 1.37
C ALA A 446 -12.51 15.95 1.75
N ILE A 447 -11.88 14.80 1.52
CA ILE A 447 -10.41 14.64 1.67
C ILE A 447 -9.70 15.58 0.70
N LYS A 448 -10.07 15.58 -0.58
CA LYS A 448 -9.54 16.51 -1.58
C LYS A 448 -9.68 17.96 -1.13
N GLN A 449 -10.86 18.35 -0.65
CA GLN A 449 -11.12 19.70 -0.13
C GLN A 449 -10.23 20.06 1.07
N CYS A 450 -9.93 19.09 1.94
CA CYS A 450 -9.06 19.29 3.10
C CYS A 450 -7.61 19.59 2.68
N PHE A 451 -7.11 18.90 1.67
CA PHE A 451 -5.73 19.02 1.20
C PHE A 451 -5.55 20.13 0.14
N ASP A 452 -6.53 20.32 -0.72
CA ASP A 452 -6.53 21.31 -1.80
C ASP A 452 -7.86 22.08 -1.80
N PRO A 453 -8.05 23.05 -0.87
CA PRO A 453 -9.31 23.79 -0.71
C PRO A 453 -9.80 24.50 -1.97
N ASP A 454 -8.90 24.94 -2.81
CA ASP A 454 -9.20 25.66 -4.07
C ASP A 454 -9.42 24.72 -5.26
N TRP A 455 -9.23 23.40 -5.10
CA TRP A 455 -9.35 22.39 -6.17
C TRP A 455 -8.47 22.66 -7.39
N ARG A 456 -7.25 23.10 -7.15
CA ARG A 456 -6.30 23.53 -8.18
C ARG A 456 -5.41 22.40 -8.70
N LEU A 457 -5.05 21.44 -7.83
CA LEU A 457 -4.14 20.35 -8.16
C LEU A 457 -4.88 19.28 -8.97
N ASN A 458 -4.41 19.00 -10.17
CA ASN A 458 -4.96 17.99 -11.08
C ASN A 458 -6.51 17.97 -11.09
N PRO A 459 -7.18 19.10 -11.43
CA PRO A 459 -8.64 19.18 -11.31
C PRO A 459 -9.36 18.25 -12.28
N GLY A 460 -10.39 17.56 -11.77
CA GLY A 460 -11.19 16.57 -12.54
C GLY A 460 -10.54 15.20 -12.66
N ILE A 461 -9.55 14.90 -11.82
CA ILE A 461 -8.87 13.62 -11.71
C ILE A 461 -9.22 12.98 -10.37
N ALA A 462 -9.37 11.66 -10.35
CA ALA A 462 -9.66 10.81 -9.20
C ALA A 462 -10.99 11.08 -8.49
N VAL A 463 -11.49 12.32 -8.41
CA VAL A 463 -12.71 12.65 -7.66
C VAL A 463 -13.50 13.78 -8.33
N TYR A 464 -14.82 13.76 -8.17
CA TYR A 464 -15.71 14.85 -8.60
C TYR A 464 -15.92 15.90 -7.50
N ARG A 465 -15.74 17.19 -7.82
CA ARG A 465 -16.10 18.29 -6.92
C ARG A 465 -17.60 18.29 -6.59
N THR A 466 -18.43 17.86 -7.53
CA THR A 466 -19.88 17.75 -7.36
C THR A 466 -20.31 16.72 -6.32
N ALA A 467 -19.42 15.82 -5.91
CA ALA A 467 -19.67 14.88 -4.82
C ALA A 467 -19.69 15.57 -3.43
N LEU A 468 -19.22 16.82 -3.31
CA LEU A 468 -19.39 17.66 -2.10
C LEU A 468 -20.83 18.21 -1.94
N LYS A 469 -21.83 17.48 -2.34
CA LYS A 469 -23.24 17.90 -2.07
C LYS A 469 -23.49 17.89 -0.56
N ASP A 470 -24.32 18.84 -0.11
CA ASP A 470 -24.94 18.74 1.21
C ASP A 470 -25.86 17.50 1.20
N LEU A 471 -25.31 16.37 1.57
CA LEU A 471 -26.07 15.15 1.77
C LEU A 471 -27.01 15.41 2.94
N GLN A 472 -28.28 15.69 2.66
CA GLN A 472 -29.30 15.74 3.68
C GLN A 472 -29.58 14.31 4.15
N TYR A 473 -28.93 13.92 5.25
CA TYR A 473 -29.18 12.64 5.87
C TYR A 473 -30.61 12.64 6.41
N PRO A 474 -31.41 11.63 6.08
CA PRO A 474 -32.76 11.53 6.65
C PRO A 474 -32.63 11.48 8.17
N LEU A 475 -33.28 12.42 8.85
CA LEU A 475 -33.51 12.28 10.29
C LEU A 475 -34.32 11.00 10.45
N ILE A 476 -33.64 9.91 10.87
CA ILE A 476 -34.36 8.66 11.17
C ILE A 476 -35.46 9.01 12.18
N SER A 477 -36.69 8.74 11.77
CA SER A 477 -37.85 8.89 12.61
C SER A 477 -37.61 8.21 13.96
N SER A 478 -37.98 8.87 15.03
CA SER A 478 -37.73 8.52 16.42
C SER A 478 -37.61 7.02 16.68
N PRO A 479 -36.56 6.54 17.35
CA PRO A 479 -36.38 5.13 17.61
C PRO A 479 -37.58 4.62 18.44
N THR A 480 -38.12 3.50 18.00
CA THR A 480 -39.27 2.83 18.66
C THR A 480 -38.88 2.12 19.95
N SER A 481 -37.61 2.12 20.32
CA SER A 481 -37.11 1.57 21.58
C SER A 481 -36.44 2.64 22.43
N SER A 482 -36.99 2.92 23.58
CA SER A 482 -36.40 3.76 24.63
C SER A 482 -35.19 3.05 25.19
N ILE A 483 -33.96 3.40 24.70
CA ILE A 483 -32.73 3.09 25.41
C ILE A 483 -32.80 3.83 26.75
N SER A 484 -32.97 3.09 27.84
CA SER A 484 -33.17 3.68 29.17
C SER A 484 -31.90 4.47 29.53
N GLN A 485 -32.09 5.74 29.89
CA GLN A 485 -31.02 6.65 30.39
C GLN A 485 -30.49 6.23 31.75
N LYS A 486 -29.98 5.01 31.93
CA LYS A 486 -29.30 4.61 33.15
C LYS A 486 -27.85 4.30 32.86
N SER A 487 -27.00 5.28 33.20
CA SER A 487 -25.62 5.22 33.71
C SER A 487 -24.72 4.05 33.32
N SER A 488 -23.56 4.32 32.77
CA SER A 488 -22.30 3.52 32.81
C SER A 488 -22.35 2.05 32.41
N SER A 489 -23.42 1.54 31.83
CA SER A 489 -23.43 0.19 31.25
C SER A 489 -22.80 0.19 29.87
N LEU A 490 -21.92 -0.77 29.61
CA LEU A 490 -21.31 -1.02 28.30
C LEU A 490 -22.41 -1.23 27.23
N TRP A 491 -22.39 -0.45 26.16
CA TRP A 491 -23.23 -0.66 25.01
C TRP A 491 -22.69 -1.81 24.15
N GLN A 492 -23.56 -2.71 23.73
CA GLN A 492 -23.22 -3.91 22.97
C GLN A 492 -24.18 -4.11 21.80
N PRO A 493 -24.00 -3.38 20.67
CA PRO A 493 -24.84 -3.57 19.50
C PRO A 493 -24.64 -4.96 18.91
N GLY A 494 -25.74 -5.65 18.60
CA GLY A 494 -25.72 -6.97 17.97
C GLY A 494 -25.68 -6.92 16.45
N ASN A 495 -25.97 -5.76 15.85
CA ASN A 495 -25.99 -5.57 14.39
C ASN A 495 -25.74 -4.10 14.00
N LEU A 496 -25.62 -3.85 12.68
CA LEU A 496 -25.31 -2.52 12.15
C LEU A 496 -26.40 -1.49 12.47
N ASN A 497 -27.67 -1.85 12.43
CA ASN A 497 -28.77 -0.91 12.69
C ASN A 497 -28.75 -0.44 14.15
N GLU A 498 -28.55 -1.35 15.09
CA GLU A 498 -28.40 -1.01 16.52
C GLU A 498 -27.19 -0.11 16.75
N LEU A 499 -26.07 -0.40 16.07
CA LEU A 499 -24.85 0.41 16.15
C LEU A 499 -25.11 1.83 15.64
N GLN A 500 -25.80 2.00 14.50
CA GLN A 500 -26.18 3.31 13.97
C GLN A 500 -27.12 4.07 14.92
N GLU A 501 -28.12 3.41 15.50
CA GLU A 501 -29.00 4.01 16.50
C GLU A 501 -28.25 4.50 17.75
N MET A 502 -27.27 3.73 18.21
CA MET A 502 -26.42 4.12 19.33
C MET A 502 -25.56 5.35 19.01
N ILE A 503 -25.00 5.45 17.79
CA ILE A 503 -24.27 6.63 17.31
C ILE A 503 -25.18 7.86 17.26
N TYR A 504 -26.39 7.73 16.72
CA TYR A 504 -27.36 8.84 16.72
C TYR A 504 -27.77 9.26 18.14
N THR A 505 -27.93 8.30 19.03
CA THR A 505 -28.25 8.56 20.44
C THR A 505 -27.11 9.31 21.13
N ALA A 506 -25.86 8.88 20.95
CA ALA A 506 -24.68 9.56 21.45
C ALA A 506 -24.59 11.00 20.94
N SER A 507 -24.81 11.20 19.64
CA SER A 507 -24.81 12.52 19.01
C SER A 507 -25.88 13.46 19.59
N ARG A 508 -27.12 12.96 19.82
CA ARG A 508 -28.22 13.76 20.39
C ARG A 508 -28.05 14.05 21.87
N SER A 509 -27.46 13.11 22.59
CA SER A 509 -27.27 13.21 24.06
C SER A 509 -25.92 13.83 24.42
N HIS A 510 -25.15 14.31 23.46
CA HIS A 510 -23.81 14.87 23.64
C HIS A 510 -22.87 13.95 24.43
N LEU A 511 -22.96 12.63 24.19
CA LEU A 511 -22.06 11.64 24.77
C LEU A 511 -20.79 11.52 23.96
N THR A 512 -19.68 11.20 24.63
CA THR A 512 -18.43 10.78 23.97
C THR A 512 -18.35 9.26 23.99
N LEU A 513 -18.21 8.63 22.82
CA LEU A 513 -18.08 7.17 22.69
C LEU A 513 -16.62 6.74 22.81
N THR A 514 -16.36 5.72 23.63
CA THR A 514 -15.09 4.98 23.60
C THR A 514 -15.32 3.61 23.01
N VAL A 515 -14.70 3.39 21.84
CA VAL A 515 -14.86 2.15 21.08
C VAL A 515 -13.89 1.09 21.59
N GLN A 516 -14.41 -0.10 21.88
CA GLN A 516 -13.59 -1.22 22.33
C GLN A 516 -14.00 -2.54 21.66
N GLY A 517 -13.04 -3.47 21.52
CA GLY A 517 -13.30 -4.88 21.31
C GLY A 517 -13.52 -5.57 22.65
N ALA A 518 -12.65 -6.50 23.04
CA ALA A 518 -12.71 -7.22 24.30
C ALA A 518 -12.32 -6.40 25.57
N GLY A 519 -12.04 -5.11 25.43
CA GLY A 519 -11.79 -4.20 26.56
C GLY A 519 -10.41 -4.33 27.21
N HIS A 520 -9.47 -5.04 26.61
CA HIS A 520 -8.12 -5.24 27.20
C HIS A 520 -7.32 -3.96 27.42
N TRP A 521 -7.68 -2.87 26.72
CA TRP A 521 -7.01 -1.57 26.75
C TRP A 521 -7.89 -0.43 27.28
N GLN A 522 -9.02 -0.77 27.88
CA GLN A 522 -10.06 0.17 28.31
C GLN A 522 -9.56 1.23 29.32
N ASN A 523 -8.68 0.85 30.23
CA ASN A 523 -8.17 1.74 31.28
C ASN A 523 -7.20 2.82 30.79
N ILE A 524 -6.93 2.84 29.47
CA ILE A 524 -5.94 3.72 28.83
C ILE A 524 -6.61 4.90 28.13
N LEU A 525 -7.90 4.77 27.81
CA LEU A 525 -8.67 5.80 27.13
C LEU A 525 -9.43 6.68 28.13
N GLN A 526 -8.75 7.41 29.02
CA GLN A 526 -9.37 8.52 29.72
C GLN A 526 -9.21 9.78 28.88
N CYS A 527 -10.33 10.26 28.39
CA CYS A 527 -10.42 11.50 27.63
C CYS A 527 -10.49 12.69 28.60
N GLU A 528 -9.80 13.80 28.33
CA GLU A 528 -9.99 15.08 29.02
C GLU A 528 -11.33 15.74 28.72
N ASP A 529 -12.19 15.05 27.96
CA ASP A 529 -13.51 15.54 27.59
C ASP A 529 -14.41 15.68 28.84
N THR A 530 -15.00 16.82 29.00
CA THR A 530 -15.98 17.11 30.06
C THR A 530 -17.32 16.43 29.84
N ARG A 531 -17.53 15.84 28.65
CA ARG A 531 -18.76 15.10 28.32
C ARG A 531 -18.79 13.73 29.00
N MET A 532 -20.00 13.22 29.19
CA MET A 532 -20.16 11.87 29.73
C MET A 532 -19.64 10.83 28.73
N ILE A 533 -18.73 9.97 29.16
CA ILE A 533 -18.13 8.91 28.35
C ILE A 533 -19.02 7.68 28.37
N GLN A 534 -19.34 7.17 27.19
CA GLN A 534 -20.13 5.95 27.00
C GLN A 534 -19.27 4.89 26.27
N PRO A 535 -18.90 3.79 26.94
CA PRO A 535 -18.18 2.70 26.27
C PRO A 535 -19.11 1.88 25.36
N ILE A 536 -18.59 1.50 24.17
CA ILE A 536 -19.28 0.65 23.22
C ILE A 536 -18.37 -0.51 22.80
N SER A 537 -18.86 -1.76 22.90
CA SER A 537 -18.13 -2.97 22.56
C SER A 537 -18.61 -3.58 21.26
N LEU A 538 -17.69 -3.99 20.41
CA LEU A 538 -17.92 -4.64 19.12
C LEU A 538 -17.77 -6.17 19.16
N CYS A 539 -17.67 -6.79 20.32
CA CYS A 539 -17.48 -8.25 20.43
C CYS A 539 -18.60 -9.06 19.74
N ALA A 540 -19.81 -8.51 19.58
CA ALA A 540 -20.88 -9.18 18.85
C ALA A 540 -20.65 -9.25 17.35
N PHE A 541 -19.75 -8.46 16.78
CA PHE A 541 -19.38 -8.49 15.37
C PHE A 541 -18.25 -9.51 15.14
N SER A 542 -18.44 -10.77 15.56
CA SER A 542 -17.38 -11.80 15.54
C SER A 542 -17.51 -12.81 14.40
N SER A 543 -18.45 -12.61 13.47
CA SER A 543 -18.69 -13.58 12.39
C SER A 543 -17.54 -13.61 11.37
N ILE A 544 -17.21 -14.82 10.90
CA ILE A 544 -16.45 -15.02 9.68
C ILE A 544 -17.45 -14.91 8.53
N HIS A 545 -17.28 -13.90 7.69
CA HIS A 545 -18.20 -13.62 6.59
C HIS A 545 -17.87 -14.45 5.35
N GLU A 546 -16.59 -14.60 5.04
CA GLU A 546 -16.14 -15.30 3.85
C GLU A 546 -14.67 -15.71 3.99
N LEU A 547 -14.33 -16.92 3.59
CA LEU A 547 -12.95 -17.38 3.38
C LEU A 547 -12.80 -17.77 1.91
N ASP A 548 -11.82 -17.22 1.23
CA ASP A 548 -11.39 -17.61 -0.11
C ASP A 548 -9.95 -18.14 -0.06
N PRO A 549 -9.76 -19.46 0.08
CA PRO A 549 -8.43 -20.05 0.20
C PRO A 549 -7.60 -19.95 -1.09
N GLU A 550 -8.24 -19.89 -2.27
CA GLU A 550 -7.55 -19.75 -3.55
C GLU A 550 -7.01 -18.33 -3.74
N SER A 551 -7.77 -17.32 -3.29
CA SER A 551 -7.31 -15.92 -3.29
C SER A 551 -6.46 -15.57 -2.08
N LEU A 552 -6.24 -16.49 -1.14
CA LEU A 552 -5.57 -16.25 0.12
C LEU A 552 -6.15 -15.00 0.83
N SER A 553 -7.47 -14.97 0.98
CA SER A 553 -8.16 -13.84 1.63
C SER A 553 -9.29 -14.30 2.54
N ILE A 554 -9.57 -13.46 3.57
CA ILE A 554 -10.66 -13.67 4.50
C ILE A 554 -11.35 -12.35 4.83
N THR A 555 -12.68 -12.38 4.93
CA THR A 555 -13.48 -11.27 5.45
C THR A 555 -14.11 -11.66 6.78
N VAL A 556 -13.84 -10.85 7.81
CA VAL A 556 -14.29 -11.11 9.19
C VAL A 556 -14.92 -9.87 9.82
N GLY A 557 -15.79 -10.08 10.79
CA GLY A 557 -16.26 -9.03 11.68
C GLY A 557 -15.14 -8.54 12.62
N ALA A 558 -15.14 -7.24 12.91
CA ALA A 558 -14.07 -6.60 13.70
C ALA A 558 -13.99 -7.09 15.16
N GLY A 559 -15.04 -7.71 15.68
CA GLY A 559 -15.13 -8.23 17.04
C GLY A 559 -14.61 -9.66 17.21
N ILE A 560 -14.18 -10.34 16.15
CA ILE A 560 -13.67 -11.72 16.24
C ILE A 560 -12.42 -11.78 17.12
N PRO A 561 -12.35 -12.72 18.10
CA PRO A 561 -11.14 -12.94 18.90
C PRO A 561 -10.01 -13.51 18.04
N ASN A 562 -8.77 -13.06 18.30
CA ASN A 562 -7.60 -13.50 17.54
C ASN A 562 -7.37 -15.01 17.62
N ALA A 563 -7.57 -15.62 18.81
CA ALA A 563 -7.43 -17.05 18.97
C ALA A 563 -8.42 -17.81 18.06
N GLU A 564 -9.68 -17.39 18.04
CA GLU A 564 -10.71 -18.01 17.21
C GLU A 564 -10.37 -17.92 15.72
N LEU A 565 -9.90 -16.74 15.28
CA LEU A 565 -9.47 -16.55 13.88
C LEU A 565 -8.24 -17.40 13.55
N THR A 566 -7.27 -17.48 14.46
CA THR A 566 -6.05 -18.28 14.27
C THR A 566 -6.38 -19.78 14.17
N ASP A 567 -7.19 -20.30 15.10
CA ASP A 567 -7.61 -21.70 15.11
C ASP A 567 -8.41 -22.06 13.84
N PHE A 568 -9.33 -21.17 13.45
CA PHE A 568 -10.09 -21.33 12.22
C PHE A 568 -9.19 -21.41 10.99
N LEU A 569 -8.27 -20.45 10.81
CA LEU A 569 -7.36 -20.43 9.66
C LEU A 569 -6.41 -21.65 9.65
N ALA A 570 -5.91 -22.08 10.80
CA ALA A 570 -5.05 -23.24 10.92
C ALA A 570 -5.72 -24.52 10.40
N SER A 571 -7.05 -24.67 10.56
CA SER A 571 -7.81 -25.81 10.03
C SER A 571 -7.79 -25.89 8.50
N TYR A 572 -7.48 -24.78 7.80
CA TYR A 572 -7.29 -24.67 6.35
C TYR A 572 -5.81 -24.63 5.93
N HIS A 573 -4.87 -24.84 6.86
CA HIS A 573 -3.43 -24.64 6.65
C HIS A 573 -3.05 -23.21 6.23
N LEU A 574 -3.83 -22.24 6.68
CA LEU A 574 -3.64 -20.81 6.43
C LEU A 574 -3.29 -20.10 7.73
N GLN A 575 -2.61 -18.97 7.59
CA GLN A 575 -2.33 -18.03 8.67
C GLN A 575 -2.52 -16.59 8.21
N HIS A 576 -2.77 -15.72 9.17
CA HIS A 576 -2.64 -14.28 8.96
C HIS A 576 -1.31 -13.81 9.56
N ALA A 577 -0.45 -13.21 8.74
CA ALA A 577 0.92 -12.84 9.11
C ALA A 577 1.02 -11.92 10.34
N LEU A 578 -0.03 -11.16 10.64
CA LEU A 578 -0.02 -10.11 11.65
C LEU A 578 -0.90 -10.43 12.89
N VAL A 579 -1.51 -11.62 12.93
CA VAL A 579 -2.25 -12.03 14.12
C VAL A 579 -1.25 -12.34 15.21
N SER A 580 -0.85 -11.32 15.91
CA SER A 580 -0.08 -11.40 17.13
C SER A 580 -0.72 -10.46 18.15
N GLY A 581 -0.74 -10.83 19.37
CA GLY A 581 -1.35 -10.06 20.43
C GLY A 581 -2.14 -10.94 21.40
N HIS A 582 -2.87 -10.30 22.31
CA HIS A 582 -3.62 -11.05 23.31
C HIS A 582 -4.63 -11.98 22.61
N PRO A 583 -4.69 -13.30 22.95
CA PRO A 583 -5.57 -14.27 22.27
C PRO A 583 -7.04 -13.86 22.25
N GLN A 584 -7.50 -13.20 23.31
CA GLN A 584 -8.85 -12.64 23.40
C GLN A 584 -8.99 -11.22 22.86
N GLY A 585 -7.91 -10.62 22.33
CA GLY A 585 -7.98 -9.35 21.61
C GLY A 585 -8.76 -9.52 20.32
N THR A 586 -9.48 -8.46 19.90
CA THR A 586 -10.28 -8.52 18.66
C THR A 586 -9.48 -7.99 17.47
N THR A 587 -9.76 -8.51 16.27
CA THR A 587 -9.08 -8.11 15.04
C THR A 587 -9.23 -6.62 14.75
N GLY A 588 -10.45 -6.05 14.93
CA GLY A 588 -10.68 -4.62 14.80
C GLY A 588 -9.89 -3.78 15.80
N GLY A 589 -9.73 -4.29 17.03
CA GLY A 589 -8.90 -3.64 18.06
C GLY A 589 -7.42 -3.64 17.69
N LEU A 590 -6.89 -4.72 17.10
CA LEU A 590 -5.51 -4.79 16.63
C LEU A 590 -5.24 -3.81 15.49
N VAL A 591 -6.11 -3.77 14.48
CA VAL A 591 -6.00 -2.84 13.35
C VAL A 591 -6.12 -1.39 13.83
N SER A 592 -7.16 -1.10 14.61
CA SER A 592 -7.41 0.25 15.13
C SER A 592 -6.26 0.78 15.98
N ARG A 593 -5.55 -0.09 16.71
CA ARG A 593 -4.36 0.25 17.49
C ARG A 593 -3.08 0.26 16.64
N ASN A 594 -3.08 -0.30 15.43
CA ASN A 594 -1.90 -0.63 14.66
C ASN A 594 -0.94 -1.50 15.49
N ASN A 595 -1.48 -2.58 16.05
CA ASN A 595 -0.70 -3.45 16.93
C ASN A 595 0.46 -4.10 16.16
N ARG A 596 1.65 -4.13 16.77
CA ARG A 596 2.84 -4.70 16.16
C ARG A 596 2.91 -6.20 16.36
N SER A 597 3.36 -6.88 15.32
CA SER A 597 3.76 -8.29 15.37
C SER A 597 5.26 -8.40 15.09
N TRP A 598 5.85 -9.56 15.30
CA TRP A 598 7.25 -9.86 14.89
C TRP A 598 7.47 -9.70 13.39
N HIS A 599 6.44 -9.93 12.56
CA HIS A 599 6.46 -9.75 11.11
C HIS A 599 6.70 -8.29 10.69
N HIS A 600 6.58 -7.33 11.60
CA HIS A 600 6.97 -5.94 11.38
C HIS A 600 8.46 -5.73 11.12
N SER A 601 9.28 -6.78 11.22
CA SER A 601 10.70 -6.67 10.88
C SER A 601 10.94 -6.24 9.44
N TYR A 602 10.01 -6.57 8.51
CA TYR A 602 10.16 -6.32 7.07
C TYR A 602 8.93 -5.72 6.40
N GLN A 603 7.75 -5.96 6.94
CA GLN A 603 6.48 -5.46 6.44
C GLN A 603 6.06 -4.23 7.24
N PHE A 604 5.31 -3.34 6.60
CA PHE A 604 4.79 -2.14 7.26
C PHE A 604 3.55 -2.41 8.11
N GLY A 605 3.24 -3.67 8.36
CA GLY A 605 2.17 -4.09 9.23
C GLY A 605 0.82 -4.18 8.53
N TRP A 606 -0.24 -3.78 9.22
CA TRP A 606 -1.63 -3.91 8.74
C TRP A 606 -1.88 -3.25 7.38
N ARG A 607 -1.12 -2.20 7.03
CA ARG A 607 -1.25 -1.49 5.75
C ARG A 607 -0.97 -2.37 4.52
N ASP A 608 -0.19 -3.44 4.67
CA ASP A 608 0.20 -4.32 3.56
C ASP A 608 -0.71 -5.53 3.41
N THR A 609 -1.48 -5.85 4.44
CA THR A 609 -2.35 -7.02 4.49
C THR A 609 -3.83 -6.69 4.45
N LEU A 610 -4.23 -5.46 4.82
CA LEU A 610 -5.63 -5.01 4.80
C LEU A 610 -6.07 -4.67 3.38
N LEU A 611 -6.95 -5.50 2.82
CA LEU A 611 -7.49 -5.34 1.46
C LEU A 611 -8.72 -4.42 1.45
N ALA A 612 -9.65 -4.64 2.38
CA ALA A 612 -10.86 -3.81 2.49
C ALA A 612 -11.29 -3.61 3.95
N ILE A 613 -12.03 -2.54 4.18
CA ILE A 613 -12.60 -2.18 5.48
C ILE A 613 -14.03 -1.69 5.35
N SER A 614 -14.88 -2.06 6.31
CA SER A 614 -16.20 -1.44 6.50
C SER A 614 -16.22 -0.72 7.84
N VAL A 615 -16.74 0.49 7.84
CA VAL A 615 -16.78 1.34 9.03
C VAL A 615 -18.12 2.06 9.17
N ILE A 616 -18.50 2.38 10.41
CA ILE A 616 -19.56 3.37 10.65
C ILE A 616 -18.91 4.60 11.26
N ASP A 617 -19.11 5.74 10.62
CA ASP A 617 -18.54 7.01 11.05
C ASP A 617 -19.41 7.75 12.09
N GLY A 618 -18.94 8.92 12.54
CA GLY A 618 -19.66 9.74 13.52
C GLY A 618 -20.97 10.36 13.02
N GLN A 619 -21.26 10.22 11.72
CA GLN A 619 -22.56 10.61 11.13
C GLN A 619 -23.52 9.43 10.99
N GLY A 620 -23.08 8.21 11.37
CA GLY A 620 -23.85 6.97 11.22
C GLY A 620 -23.81 6.40 9.80
N ARG A 621 -22.93 6.92 8.90
CA ARG A 621 -22.77 6.39 7.54
C ARG A 621 -22.05 5.05 7.59
N HIS A 622 -22.53 4.07 6.84
CA HIS A 622 -21.87 2.79 6.67
C HIS A 622 -21.01 2.84 5.39
N LEU A 623 -19.73 3.06 5.54
CA LEU A 623 -18.78 3.29 4.47
C LEU A 623 -17.92 2.04 4.23
N LYS A 624 -17.60 1.78 2.95
CA LYS A 624 -16.75 0.66 2.55
C LYS A 624 -15.63 1.16 1.66
N PHE A 625 -14.38 0.77 1.96
CA PHE A 625 -13.21 1.16 1.19
C PHE A 625 -12.34 -0.05 0.87
N GLY A 626 -11.80 -0.10 -0.35
CA GLY A 626 -11.04 -1.23 -0.87
C GLY A 626 -11.90 -2.31 -1.51
N SER A 627 -11.27 -3.36 -2.00
CA SER A 627 -11.90 -4.51 -2.65
C SER A 627 -11.28 -5.81 -2.14
N LYS A 628 -11.71 -6.97 -2.66
CA LYS A 628 -11.07 -8.26 -2.35
C LYS A 628 -9.85 -8.54 -3.22
N ALA A 629 -9.57 -7.71 -4.22
CA ALA A 629 -8.39 -7.84 -5.05
C ALA A 629 -7.12 -7.43 -4.28
N ILE A 630 -6.00 -8.04 -4.61
CA ILE A 630 -4.70 -7.74 -4.00
C ILE A 630 -4.21 -6.35 -4.41
N LYS A 631 -4.45 -5.96 -5.67
CA LYS A 631 -4.18 -4.61 -6.20
C LYS A 631 -5.48 -3.83 -6.32
N ASP A 632 -5.51 -2.63 -5.76
CA ASP A 632 -6.65 -1.72 -5.83
C ASP A 632 -6.17 -0.27 -5.65
N VAL A 633 -6.24 0.50 -6.73
CA VAL A 633 -5.92 1.93 -6.75
C VAL A 633 -7.14 2.77 -7.21
N ALA A 634 -8.34 2.22 -7.03
CA ALA A 634 -9.57 2.92 -7.37
C ALA A 634 -9.92 3.96 -6.29
N GLY A 635 -9.51 5.21 -6.50
CA GLY A 635 -9.69 6.30 -5.56
C GLY A 635 -8.64 6.35 -4.44
N TYR A 636 -8.85 7.19 -3.44
CA TYR A 636 -7.91 7.33 -2.32
C TYR A 636 -7.91 6.11 -1.40
N ASP A 637 -6.74 5.74 -0.91
CA ASP A 637 -6.60 4.59 0.00
C ASP A 637 -7.01 4.94 1.45
N VAL A 638 -8.31 5.21 1.62
CA VAL A 638 -8.93 5.67 2.88
C VAL A 638 -8.83 4.62 3.99
N LYS A 639 -8.80 3.30 3.65
CA LYS A 639 -8.69 2.24 4.65
C LYS A 639 -7.45 2.40 5.54
N LYS A 640 -6.38 3.01 5.02
CA LYS A 640 -5.15 3.27 5.77
C LYS A 640 -5.30 4.30 6.88
N LEU A 641 -6.26 5.21 6.78
CA LEU A 641 -6.55 6.17 7.84
C LEU A 641 -7.12 5.51 9.09
N PHE A 642 -7.79 4.36 8.96
CA PHE A 642 -8.35 3.64 10.10
C PHE A 642 -7.34 2.77 10.85
N ILE A 643 -6.19 2.47 10.22
CA ILE A 643 -5.08 1.77 10.86
C ILE A 643 -4.42 2.73 11.86
N GLY A 644 -4.45 2.38 13.13
CA GLY A 644 -3.91 3.22 14.21
C GLY A 644 -4.80 4.39 14.61
N SER A 645 -6.06 4.45 14.12
CA SER A 645 -7.02 5.53 14.44
C SER A 645 -7.61 5.45 15.86
N TRP A 646 -7.47 4.33 16.55
CA TRP A 646 -8.04 4.10 17.90
C TRP A 646 -9.56 4.32 17.99
N GLY A 647 -10.28 4.19 16.89
CA GLY A 647 -11.70 4.47 16.81
C GLY A 647 -12.06 5.95 16.73
N ALA A 648 -11.07 6.86 16.61
CA ALA A 648 -11.31 8.30 16.58
C ALA A 648 -12.01 8.80 15.30
N LEU A 649 -11.87 8.07 14.18
CA LEU A 649 -12.50 8.40 12.90
C LEU A 649 -13.83 7.68 12.69
N GLY A 650 -14.06 6.57 13.39
CA GLY A 650 -15.22 5.74 13.21
C GLY A 650 -15.05 4.34 13.80
N ILE A 651 -16.09 3.56 13.74
CA ILE A 651 -16.16 2.21 14.28
C ILE A 651 -15.96 1.19 13.16
N ILE A 652 -14.89 0.40 13.22
CA ILE A 652 -14.60 -0.68 12.28
C ILE A 652 -15.60 -1.81 12.53
N THR A 653 -16.33 -2.24 11.50
CA THR A 653 -17.35 -3.29 11.60
C THR A 653 -16.92 -4.59 10.95
N SER A 654 -16.19 -4.52 9.83
CA SER A 654 -15.60 -5.70 9.18
C SER A 654 -14.30 -5.37 8.47
N LEU A 655 -13.49 -6.39 8.23
CA LEU A 655 -12.15 -6.30 7.67
C LEU A 655 -11.92 -7.45 6.68
N THR A 656 -11.29 -7.16 5.55
CA THR A 656 -10.81 -8.18 4.60
C THR A 656 -9.30 -8.18 4.59
N PHE A 657 -8.68 -9.35 4.82
CA PHE A 657 -7.24 -9.51 4.92
C PHE A 657 -6.69 -10.44 3.85
N LYS A 658 -5.45 -10.18 3.44
CA LYS A 658 -4.60 -11.12 2.74
C LYS A 658 -4.08 -12.16 3.74
N LEU A 659 -4.08 -13.43 3.32
CA LEU A 659 -3.59 -14.57 4.09
C LEU A 659 -2.29 -15.13 3.50
N GLU A 660 -1.67 -16.02 4.24
CA GLU A 660 -0.50 -16.79 3.84
C GLU A 660 -0.71 -18.27 4.18
N THR A 661 -0.04 -19.15 3.44
CA THR A 661 -0.01 -20.57 3.79
C THR A 661 0.93 -20.79 4.98
N ILE A 662 0.58 -21.72 5.87
CA ILE A 662 1.46 -22.10 6.99
C ILE A 662 2.68 -22.82 6.40
N PRO A 663 3.91 -22.34 6.63
CA PRO A 663 5.10 -22.96 6.07
C PRO A 663 5.41 -24.30 6.78
N LYS A 664 5.84 -25.30 6.00
CA LYS A 664 6.16 -26.65 6.54
C LYS A 664 7.39 -26.68 7.44
N THR A 665 8.31 -25.73 7.26
CA THR A 665 9.55 -25.66 8.02
C THR A 665 9.58 -24.35 8.79
N LEU A 666 9.75 -24.44 10.09
CA LEU A 666 9.83 -23.34 11.02
C LEU A 666 10.96 -23.60 12.02
N LEU A 667 11.90 -22.65 12.15
CA LEU A 667 12.96 -22.68 13.14
C LEU A 667 13.04 -21.36 13.89
N TRP A 668 13.23 -21.45 15.19
CA TRP A 668 13.57 -20.29 16.03
C TRP A 668 15.03 -20.34 16.42
N GLY A 669 15.76 -19.22 16.24
CA GLY A 669 17.13 -19.05 16.69
C GLY A 669 17.19 -17.98 17.77
N THR A 670 17.93 -18.25 18.87
CA THR A 670 18.16 -17.28 19.94
C THR A 670 19.65 -17.04 20.08
N PHE A 671 20.09 -15.79 19.90
CA PHE A 671 21.46 -15.35 20.10
C PHE A 671 21.60 -14.71 21.48
N ARG A 672 22.70 -15.05 22.16
CA ARG A 672 23.17 -14.40 23.39
C ARG A 672 24.58 -13.87 23.15
N ALA A 673 24.82 -12.62 23.47
CA ALA A 673 26.13 -12.00 23.31
C ALA A 673 26.46 -11.14 24.55
N LYS A 674 27.75 -10.83 24.72
CA LYS A 674 28.22 -10.04 25.88
C LYS A 674 27.65 -8.63 25.91
N THR A 675 27.26 -8.08 24.79
CA THR A 675 26.76 -6.70 24.69
C THR A 675 25.53 -6.60 23.79
N LEU A 676 24.62 -5.68 24.12
CA LEU A 676 23.49 -5.33 23.27
C LEU A 676 23.93 -4.83 21.89
N GLN A 677 25.08 -4.14 21.82
CA GLN A 677 25.69 -3.69 20.56
C GLN A 677 25.97 -4.84 19.60
N GLN A 678 26.53 -5.97 20.11
CA GLN A 678 26.79 -7.15 19.28
C GLN A 678 25.50 -7.72 18.73
N LEU A 679 24.44 -7.84 19.54
CA LEU A 679 23.13 -8.34 19.10
C LEU A 679 22.51 -7.43 18.04
N LEU A 680 22.59 -6.11 18.19
CA LEU A 680 22.10 -5.15 17.18
C LEU A 680 22.87 -5.29 15.85
N ASN A 681 24.19 -5.44 15.91
CA ASN A 681 25.00 -5.64 14.69
C ASN A 681 24.64 -6.95 13.98
N ILE A 682 24.51 -8.06 14.71
CA ILE A 682 24.07 -9.35 14.16
C ILE A 682 22.71 -9.19 13.48
N ALA A 683 21.77 -8.52 14.15
CA ALA A 683 20.41 -8.33 13.64
C ALA A 683 20.38 -7.49 12.35
N ILE A 684 21.18 -6.41 12.28
CA ILE A 684 21.28 -5.56 11.09
C ILE A 684 21.92 -6.34 9.94
N ASP A 685 22.97 -7.10 10.22
CA ASP A 685 23.65 -7.91 9.20
C ASP A 685 22.73 -9.00 8.66
N LEU A 686 21.99 -9.74 9.52
CA LEU A 686 20.98 -10.69 9.10
C LEU A 686 19.89 -10.04 8.22
N GLY A 687 19.44 -8.86 8.61
CA GLY A 687 18.43 -8.08 7.87
C GLY A 687 18.91 -7.57 6.50
N SER A 688 20.20 -7.53 6.26
CA SER A 688 20.80 -7.02 5.02
C SER A 688 20.93 -8.08 3.92
N HIS A 689 20.63 -9.35 4.23
CA HIS A 689 20.70 -10.43 3.26
C HIS A 689 19.40 -10.65 2.52
N ALA A 690 19.48 -11.16 1.27
CA ALA A 690 18.30 -11.60 0.52
C ALA A 690 17.57 -12.76 1.23
N TYR A 691 18.34 -13.68 1.84
CA TYR A 691 17.82 -14.75 2.71
C TYR A 691 17.67 -14.25 4.15
N ARG A 692 16.79 -13.30 4.38
CA ARG A 692 16.61 -12.73 5.71
C ARG A 692 15.61 -13.54 6.55
N PRO A 693 15.78 -13.59 7.89
CA PRO A 693 14.76 -14.19 8.76
C PRO A 693 13.42 -13.47 8.59
N GLU A 694 12.31 -14.17 8.70
CA GLU A 694 10.99 -13.56 8.65
C GLU A 694 10.77 -12.60 9.81
N ALA A 695 11.15 -13.01 11.01
CA ALA A 695 11.11 -12.16 12.18
C ALA A 695 12.49 -12.02 12.82
N ILE A 696 12.78 -10.82 13.32
CA ILE A 696 14.04 -10.47 13.98
C ILE A 696 13.79 -9.38 15.02
N PHE A 697 14.01 -9.69 16.29
CA PHE A 697 13.83 -8.73 17.38
C PHE A 697 14.75 -9.03 18.54
N ILE A 698 15.12 -8.01 19.31
CA ILE A 698 15.89 -8.12 20.54
C ILE A 698 14.98 -7.83 21.71
N LYS A 699 14.98 -8.73 22.71
CA LYS A 699 14.15 -8.62 23.90
C LYS A 699 14.97 -8.66 25.18
N ARG A 700 14.51 -7.92 26.17
CA ARG A 700 14.83 -8.10 27.60
C ARG A 700 13.51 -7.99 28.35
N TRP A 701 12.84 -9.10 28.62
CA TRP A 701 11.54 -9.14 29.26
C TRP A 701 11.60 -9.56 30.73
N SER A 702 12.76 -9.93 31.19
CA SER A 702 13.11 -10.19 32.59
C SER A 702 14.45 -9.52 32.88
N PHE A 703 14.86 -9.41 34.13
CA PHE A 703 16.16 -8.84 34.54
C PHE A 703 17.34 -9.76 34.16
N THR A 704 17.24 -10.46 33.07
CA THR A 704 18.32 -11.26 32.45
C THR A 704 19.01 -10.48 31.34
N ASP A 705 20.05 -11.05 30.76
CA ASP A 705 20.75 -10.46 29.60
C ASP A 705 19.82 -10.39 28.38
N PRO A 706 20.00 -9.39 27.50
CA PRO A 706 19.22 -9.28 26.27
C PRO A 706 19.46 -10.46 25.34
N GLU A 707 18.42 -10.87 24.64
CA GLU A 707 18.44 -11.94 23.65
C GLU A 707 17.97 -11.41 22.29
N LEU A 708 18.70 -11.76 21.22
CA LEU A 708 18.23 -11.58 19.84
C LEU A 708 17.51 -12.85 19.41
N VAL A 709 16.26 -12.72 19.04
CA VAL A 709 15.41 -13.81 18.56
C VAL A 709 15.16 -13.64 17.07
N ILE A 710 15.34 -14.72 16.32
CA ILE A 710 15.02 -14.79 14.89
C ILE A 710 14.05 -15.93 14.61
N ARG A 711 13.18 -15.73 13.62
CA ARG A 711 12.30 -16.75 13.06
C ARG A 711 12.64 -16.97 11.60
N ILE A 712 12.91 -18.19 11.22
CA ILE A 712 13.17 -18.58 9.84
C ILE A 712 12.13 -19.58 9.35
N LEU A 713 11.58 -19.29 8.18
CA LEU A 713 10.49 -20.03 7.58
C LEU A 713 10.84 -20.55 6.19
N GLY A 714 10.16 -21.62 5.84
CA GLY A 714 10.04 -22.09 4.47
C GLY A 714 11.34 -22.63 3.87
N PRO A 715 11.46 -22.52 2.57
CA PRO A 715 12.46 -23.24 1.82
C PRO A 715 13.91 -22.80 2.07
N HIS A 716 14.12 -21.54 2.46
CA HIS A 716 15.48 -21.00 2.67
C HIS A 716 16.04 -21.19 4.08
N CYS A 717 15.36 -21.96 4.94
CA CYS A 717 15.82 -22.25 6.29
C CYS A 717 17.29 -22.74 6.37
N PRO A 718 17.77 -23.64 5.50
CA PRO A 718 19.16 -24.10 5.58
C PRO A 718 20.20 -23.02 5.31
N GLU A 719 19.93 -22.11 4.37
CA GLU A 719 20.80 -21.00 4.02
C GLU A 719 20.83 -19.96 5.13
N MET A 720 19.68 -19.58 5.63
CA MET A 720 19.55 -18.66 6.75
C MET A 720 20.18 -19.21 8.03
N ARG A 721 20.02 -20.51 8.30
CA ARG A 721 20.63 -21.16 9.43
C ARG A 721 22.15 -21.07 9.36
N ARG A 722 22.75 -21.39 8.19
CA ARG A 722 24.21 -21.28 7.98
C ARG A 722 24.69 -19.85 8.16
N LEU A 723 23.97 -18.85 7.61
CA LEU A 723 24.28 -17.45 7.79
C LEU A 723 24.25 -17.05 9.28
N ALA A 724 23.21 -17.44 10.00
CA ALA A 724 23.08 -17.16 11.42
C ALA A 724 24.23 -17.78 12.24
N GLU A 725 24.61 -19.04 11.95
CA GLU A 725 25.71 -19.73 12.58
C GLU A 725 27.07 -19.05 12.28
N GLN A 726 27.29 -18.58 11.06
CA GLN A 726 28.49 -17.81 10.69
C GLN A 726 28.57 -16.48 11.43
N LEU A 727 27.45 -15.75 11.52
CA LEU A 727 27.41 -14.48 12.28
C LEU A 727 27.61 -14.71 13.77
N ALA A 728 27.04 -15.76 14.35
CA ALA A 728 27.27 -16.12 15.75
C ALA A 728 28.76 -16.30 16.04
N LEU A 729 29.47 -17.04 15.19
CA LEU A 729 30.90 -17.23 15.32
C LEU A 729 31.67 -15.90 15.17
N SER A 730 31.33 -15.10 14.15
CA SER A 730 32.01 -13.83 13.85
C SER A 730 31.89 -12.81 14.98
N TYR A 731 30.74 -12.77 15.64
CA TYR A 731 30.44 -11.87 16.76
C TYR A 731 30.68 -12.48 18.15
N GLN A 732 31.20 -13.73 18.21
CA GLN A 732 31.41 -14.47 19.46
C GLN A 732 30.15 -14.55 20.32
N ALA A 733 29.01 -14.82 19.66
CA ALA A 733 27.71 -15.01 20.30
C ALA A 733 27.33 -16.48 20.36
N ASP A 734 26.64 -16.88 21.41
CA ASP A 734 26.04 -18.20 21.51
C ASP A 734 24.73 -18.22 20.73
N LEU A 735 24.52 -19.23 19.89
CA LEU A 735 23.31 -19.42 19.13
C LEU A 735 22.68 -20.80 19.47
N THR A 736 21.42 -20.75 19.87
CA THR A 736 20.63 -21.98 20.14
C THR A 736 19.46 -22.05 19.18
N TRP A 737 19.14 -23.26 18.70
CA TRP A 737 18.00 -23.51 17.81
C TRP A 737 16.91 -24.29 18.52
N GLN A 738 15.67 -23.93 18.24
CA GLN A 738 14.47 -24.64 18.71
C GLN A 738 13.55 -24.91 17.52
N GLN A 739 13.09 -26.17 17.42
CA GLN A 739 11.98 -26.56 16.56
C GLN A 739 10.74 -26.57 17.44
N SER A 740 9.78 -25.68 17.25
CA SER A 740 8.47 -25.86 17.89
C SER A 740 7.47 -24.72 17.76
N GLU A 741 6.29 -24.99 18.22
CA GLU A 741 5.08 -24.28 18.54
C GLU A 741 5.23 -23.06 19.51
N PHE A 742 6.42 -22.44 19.48
CA PHE A 742 6.86 -21.36 20.39
C PHE A 742 6.15 -20.00 20.20
N GLN A 743 5.26 -19.92 19.19
CA GLN A 743 4.74 -18.64 18.71
C GLN A 743 3.77 -17.97 19.70
N ASP A 744 2.82 -18.72 20.23
CA ASP A 744 1.73 -18.17 21.05
C ASP A 744 2.23 -17.66 22.40
N ASP A 745 3.23 -18.34 22.99
CA ASP A 745 3.81 -17.95 24.27
C ASP A 745 4.54 -16.61 24.21
N LEU A 746 5.22 -16.28 23.13
CA LEU A 746 6.02 -15.06 23.03
C LEU A 746 5.15 -13.81 22.89
N ASP A 747 4.06 -13.86 22.10
CA ASP A 747 3.12 -12.73 21.97
C ASP A 747 2.38 -12.48 23.28
N ILE A 748 1.92 -13.55 23.91
CA ILE A 748 1.26 -13.49 25.23
C ILE A 748 2.24 -12.93 26.27
N GLN A 749 3.49 -13.39 26.27
CA GLN A 749 4.51 -12.89 27.19
C GLN A 749 4.81 -11.41 26.95
N ARG A 750 4.93 -10.98 25.70
CA ARG A 750 5.14 -9.56 25.35
C ARG A 750 3.98 -8.69 25.83
N GLU A 751 2.74 -9.04 25.50
CA GLU A 751 1.55 -8.31 25.93
C GLU A 751 1.42 -8.28 27.46
N ASN A 752 1.70 -9.39 28.12
CA ASN A 752 1.69 -9.46 29.58
C ASN A 752 2.79 -8.59 30.20
N ASN A 753 3.99 -8.56 29.59
CA ASN A 753 5.09 -7.72 30.08
C ASN A 753 4.80 -6.23 29.87
N ILE A 754 4.19 -5.83 28.74
CA ILE A 754 3.70 -4.47 28.52
C ILE A 754 2.68 -4.10 29.62
N ARG A 755 1.72 -4.99 29.88
CA ARG A 755 0.68 -4.78 30.90
C ARG A 755 1.26 -4.72 32.31
N ASN A 756 2.16 -5.65 32.66
CA ASN A 756 2.80 -5.71 33.97
C ASN A 756 3.72 -4.52 34.18
N ALA A 757 4.52 -4.13 33.21
CA ALA A 757 5.35 -2.95 33.27
C ALA A 757 4.52 -1.67 33.47
N TRP A 758 3.38 -1.59 32.76
CA TRP A 758 2.42 -0.51 32.94
C TRP A 758 1.81 -0.49 34.35
N GLN A 759 1.40 -1.65 34.88
CA GLN A 759 0.84 -1.75 36.25
C GLN A 759 1.86 -1.49 37.33
N GLN A 760 3.11 -1.92 37.18
CA GLN A 760 4.16 -1.83 38.19
C GLN A 760 4.95 -0.52 38.13
N HIS A 761 5.22 0.00 36.94
CA HIS A 761 6.13 1.13 36.75
C HIS A 761 5.46 2.33 36.08
N GLY A 762 4.25 2.14 35.58
CA GLY A 762 3.41 3.20 35.06
C GLY A 762 3.80 3.76 33.69
N TYR A 763 4.86 3.26 33.01
CA TYR A 763 5.33 3.84 31.76
C TYR A 763 5.70 2.75 30.74
N CYS A 764 5.27 2.96 29.49
CA CYS A 764 5.80 2.28 28.33
C CYS A 764 6.07 3.33 27.24
N TYR A 765 7.27 3.33 26.67
CA TYR A 765 7.69 4.24 25.63
C TYR A 765 7.77 3.48 24.31
N GLU A 766 7.01 3.90 23.32
CA GLU A 766 7.05 3.35 21.98
C GLU A 766 7.58 4.39 21.00
N GLY A 767 8.45 3.98 20.06
CA GLY A 767 9.02 4.88 19.08
C GLY A 767 9.62 4.17 17.87
N GLY A 768 10.17 4.95 16.98
CA GLY A 768 10.91 4.45 15.81
C GLY A 768 12.02 5.42 15.41
N VAL A 769 13.15 4.85 15.04
CA VAL A 769 14.33 5.54 14.55
C VAL A 769 14.88 4.75 13.35
N TRP A 770 15.89 5.27 12.66
CA TRP A 770 16.61 4.42 11.71
C TRP A 770 17.21 3.20 12.40
N PRO A 771 17.29 2.03 11.76
CA PRO A 771 17.80 0.81 12.38
C PRO A 771 19.15 0.97 13.08
N THR A 772 20.09 1.70 12.48
CA THR A 772 21.41 1.97 13.09
C THR A 772 21.35 2.94 14.27
N ASP A 773 20.33 3.80 14.34
CA ASP A 773 20.15 4.76 15.43
C ASP A 773 19.60 4.11 16.70
N LEU A 774 19.12 2.87 16.65
CA LEU A 774 18.80 2.08 17.84
C LEU A 774 20.00 1.95 18.78
N LEU A 775 21.24 2.01 18.25
CA LEU A 775 22.47 2.04 19.02
C LEU A 775 22.52 3.23 19.98
N ASN A 776 21.95 4.36 19.57
CA ASN A 776 21.89 5.58 20.40
C ASN A 776 20.94 5.46 21.60
N LEU A 777 20.07 4.45 21.59
CA LEU A 777 19.16 4.15 22.71
C LEU A 777 19.84 3.36 23.83
N ILE A 778 20.94 2.65 23.55
CA ILE A 778 21.62 1.77 24.52
C ILE A 778 21.90 2.49 25.86
N PRO A 779 22.48 3.70 25.87
CA PRO A 779 22.74 4.41 27.13
C PRO A 779 21.48 4.85 27.87
N VAL A 780 20.34 4.95 27.18
CA VAL A 780 19.06 5.38 27.74
C VAL A 780 18.29 4.18 28.28
N ILE A 781 18.35 3.05 27.56
CA ILE A 781 17.68 1.81 27.97
C ILE A 781 18.24 1.31 29.31
N GLY A 782 19.58 1.29 29.49
CA GLY A 782 20.21 0.78 30.69
C GLY A 782 19.72 -0.64 31.02
N ASP A 783 19.32 -0.88 32.28
CA ASP A 783 18.84 -2.19 32.74
C ASP A 783 17.32 -2.38 32.64
N ARG A 784 16.64 -1.52 31.88
CA ARG A 784 15.18 -1.60 31.71
C ARG A 784 14.77 -2.77 30.84
N LEU A 785 13.52 -3.20 31.03
CA LEU A 785 12.87 -4.15 30.11
C LEU A 785 12.60 -3.46 28.77
N PHE A 786 12.74 -4.18 27.65
CA PHE A 786 12.53 -3.62 26.32
C PHE A 786 12.28 -4.66 25.24
N THR A 787 11.75 -4.20 24.10
CA THR A 787 11.74 -4.89 22.83
C THR A 787 12.28 -3.95 21.75
N LEU A 788 13.26 -4.38 20.97
CA LEU A 788 13.79 -3.66 19.82
C LEU A 788 13.55 -4.46 18.55
N PHE A 789 13.18 -3.77 17.46
CA PHE A 789 12.99 -4.34 16.14
C PHE A 789 14.09 -3.79 15.20
N PRO A 790 15.27 -4.42 15.17
CA PRO A 790 16.47 -3.82 14.58
C PRO A 790 16.37 -3.52 13.08
N VAL A 791 15.51 -4.23 12.36
CA VAL A 791 15.36 -4.05 10.91
C VAL A 791 14.39 -2.92 10.56
N SER A 792 13.36 -2.72 11.37
CA SER A 792 12.38 -1.64 11.20
C SER A 792 12.69 -0.38 11.99
N GLY A 793 13.67 -0.44 12.90
CA GLY A 793 14.01 0.67 13.80
C GLY A 793 12.99 0.92 14.92
N ALA A 794 11.99 0.06 15.08
CA ALA A 794 11.00 0.21 16.12
C ALA A 794 11.53 -0.19 17.50
N TYR A 795 11.01 0.45 18.56
CA TYR A 795 11.37 0.10 19.93
C TYR A 795 10.18 0.24 20.90
N GLU A 796 10.25 -0.53 21.96
CA GLU A 796 9.37 -0.44 23.13
C GLU A 796 10.26 -0.49 24.39
N ILE A 797 10.16 0.48 25.27
CA ILE A 797 10.93 0.53 26.52
C ILE A 797 9.95 0.61 27.69
N TYR A 798 10.12 -0.27 28.67
CA TYR A 798 9.23 -0.39 29.82
C TYR A 798 9.91 0.16 31.08
N GLY A 799 9.16 0.95 31.88
CA GLY A 799 9.64 1.56 33.12
C GLY A 799 9.91 3.05 33.01
N GLN A 800 10.16 3.69 34.14
CA GLN A 800 10.32 5.13 34.26
C GLN A 800 11.66 5.62 33.67
N LEU A 801 11.61 6.57 32.75
CA LEU A 801 12.79 7.28 32.22
C LEU A 801 13.02 8.58 33.02
N PRO A 802 14.30 9.03 33.18
CA PRO A 802 14.57 10.35 33.72
C PRO A 802 13.92 11.43 32.85
N PHE A 803 13.19 12.36 33.49
CA PHE A 803 12.47 13.46 32.81
C PHE A 803 13.36 14.41 31.97
N SER A 804 14.68 14.32 32.06
CA SER A 804 15.63 15.18 31.38
C SER A 804 16.04 14.70 29.98
N ARG A 805 15.54 13.53 29.49
CA ARG A 805 15.96 12.98 28.21
C ARG A 805 14.75 12.72 27.31
N VAL A 806 14.67 13.45 26.20
CA VAL A 806 13.76 13.15 25.10
C VAL A 806 14.34 11.98 24.31
N LEU A 807 13.60 10.89 24.18
CA LEU A 807 13.99 9.75 23.34
C LEU A 807 13.90 10.14 21.87
N PRO A 808 14.92 9.83 21.06
CA PRO A 808 14.84 10.03 19.62
C PRO A 808 13.66 9.25 19.04
N GLY A 809 12.88 9.91 18.17
CA GLY A 809 11.75 9.27 17.51
C GLY A 809 10.65 8.75 18.43
N LEU A 810 10.54 9.30 19.67
CA LEU A 810 9.48 8.95 20.61
C LEU A 810 8.12 9.36 20.05
N HIS A 811 7.20 8.40 19.98
CA HIS A 811 5.85 8.61 19.46
C HIS A 811 4.77 8.47 20.53
N ARG A 812 4.97 7.61 21.52
CA ARG A 812 4.01 7.38 22.60
C ARG A 812 4.69 7.25 23.96
N VAL A 813 4.04 7.81 24.96
CA VAL A 813 4.35 7.55 26.36
C VAL A 813 3.07 7.11 27.06
N TRP A 814 3.07 5.92 27.61
CA TRP A 814 1.99 5.41 28.43
C TRP A 814 2.24 5.84 29.87
N HIS A 815 1.34 6.63 30.46
CA HIS A 815 1.49 7.20 31.81
C HIS A 815 0.46 6.62 32.78
N PRO A 816 0.80 6.38 34.07
CA PRO A 816 -0.12 5.83 35.08
C PRO A 816 -1.35 6.69 35.34
N ASN A 817 -1.25 8.00 35.14
CA ASN A 817 -2.35 8.95 35.34
C ASN A 817 -3.18 9.18 34.08
N ASN A 818 -3.13 8.25 33.10
CA ASN A 818 -3.98 8.23 31.92
C ASN A 818 -3.81 9.42 30.97
N HIS A 819 -2.69 10.14 30.98
CA HIS A 819 -2.37 11.17 30.01
C HIS A 819 -1.53 10.60 28.87
N TRP A 820 -2.05 10.69 27.65
CA TRP A 820 -1.32 10.41 26.43
C TRP A 820 -0.74 11.72 25.92
N SER A 821 0.56 11.80 25.72
CA SER A 821 1.13 12.84 24.89
C SER A 821 1.58 12.23 23.56
N LEU A 822 0.88 12.54 22.50
CA LEU A 822 1.33 12.32 21.14
C LEU A 822 1.91 13.64 20.64
N THR A 823 3.18 13.64 20.25
CA THR A 823 3.76 14.80 19.58
C THR A 823 3.39 14.76 18.10
N TYR A 824 2.47 15.63 17.67
CA TYR A 824 2.16 15.89 16.26
C TYR A 824 2.72 17.26 15.87
N PRO A 825 3.94 17.39 15.35
CA PRO A 825 4.51 18.72 15.17
C PRO A 825 3.90 19.51 14.01
N THR A 826 3.48 18.91 12.88
CA THR A 826 3.13 19.67 11.67
C THR A 826 1.86 19.21 10.96
N TRP A 827 1.29 18.06 11.30
CA TRP A 827 0.13 17.48 10.62
C TRP A 827 -1.22 17.82 11.25
N HIS A 828 -1.21 18.51 12.38
CA HIS A 828 -2.40 18.80 13.18
C HIS A 828 -3.60 19.32 12.38
N PRO A 829 -3.45 20.29 11.45
CA PRO A 829 -4.61 20.81 10.71
C PRO A 829 -5.24 19.77 9.77
N TYR A 830 -4.44 18.85 9.22
CA TYR A 830 -4.95 17.79 8.33
C TYR A 830 -5.59 16.66 9.13
N VAL A 831 -4.99 16.26 10.24
CA VAL A 831 -5.56 15.28 11.18
C VAL A 831 -6.91 15.78 11.71
N GLN A 832 -6.98 17.06 12.07
CA GLN A 832 -8.24 17.69 12.49
C GLN A 832 -9.25 17.72 11.34
N GLY A 833 -8.85 18.11 10.13
CA GLY A 833 -9.72 18.10 8.97
C GLY A 833 -10.24 16.70 8.60
N LEU A 834 -9.38 15.68 8.66
CA LEU A 834 -9.79 14.29 8.47
C LEU A 834 -10.77 13.85 9.58
N LYS A 835 -10.51 14.21 10.84
CA LYS A 835 -11.45 13.95 11.94
C LYS A 835 -12.82 14.56 11.67
N GLU A 836 -12.89 15.80 11.20
CA GLU A 836 -14.14 16.51 10.89
C GLU A 836 -14.91 15.88 9.72
N ILE A 837 -14.25 15.24 8.76
CA ILE A 837 -14.89 14.51 7.66
C ILE A 837 -15.69 13.31 8.18
N PHE A 838 -15.10 12.55 9.11
CA PHE A 838 -15.67 11.31 9.62
C PHE A 838 -16.51 11.51 10.89
N ASP A 839 -16.16 12.46 11.73
CA ASP A 839 -16.82 12.72 13.02
C ASP A 839 -16.99 14.21 13.30
N PRO A 840 -17.81 14.93 12.51
CA PRO A 840 -18.00 16.38 12.64
C PRO A 840 -18.61 16.79 13.98
N LYS A 841 -19.32 15.89 14.65
CA LYS A 841 -19.92 16.13 15.99
C LYS A 841 -19.02 15.71 17.13
N GLN A 842 -17.84 15.19 16.81
CA GLN A 842 -16.82 14.75 17.76
C GLN A 842 -17.38 13.80 18.84
N ILE A 843 -18.15 12.81 18.42
CA ILE A 843 -18.74 11.83 19.33
C ILE A 843 -17.75 10.71 19.71
N PHE A 844 -16.70 10.48 18.93
CA PHE A 844 -15.69 9.50 19.26
C PHE A 844 -14.58 10.12 20.09
N ALA A 845 -14.19 9.43 21.17
CA ALA A 845 -13.06 9.81 22.00
C ALA A 845 -11.78 9.88 21.17
N VAL A 846 -11.00 10.92 21.39
CA VAL A 846 -9.69 11.09 20.76
C VAL A 846 -8.64 10.69 21.78
N PRO A 847 -7.78 9.71 21.50
CA PRO A 847 -6.77 9.25 22.46
C PRO A 847 -5.55 10.18 22.56
N TRP A 848 -5.56 11.32 21.83
CA TRP A 848 -4.49 12.29 21.82
C TRP A 848 -4.95 13.64 22.35
N THR A 849 -4.21 14.20 23.31
CA THR A 849 -4.34 15.61 23.69
C THR A 849 -3.62 16.49 22.70
N VAL A 850 -4.34 17.43 22.15
CA VAL A 850 -3.78 18.54 21.39
C VAL A 850 -3.37 19.60 22.42
N SER A 851 -2.12 19.63 22.83
CA SER A 851 -1.59 20.84 23.45
C SER A 851 -1.46 21.90 22.37
N LEU A 852 -2.34 22.88 22.37
CA LEU A 852 -2.29 24.10 21.56
C LEU A 852 -1.00 24.87 21.80
#